data_e2a094363cab7eb73f502ca8e9cbb583
#
_entry.id   e2a094363cab7eb73f502ca8e9cbb583
#
_cell.length_a   1.000
_cell.length_b   1.000
_cell.length_c   1.000
_cell.angle_alpha   90.00
_cell.angle_beta   90.00
_cell.angle_gamma   90.00
#
_symmetry.space_group_name_H-M   'P 1'
#
loop_
_entity.id
_entity.type
_entity.pdbx_description
1 polymer ?
#
loop_
_entity_poly.entity_id
_entity_poly.type
_entity_poly.pdbx_seq_one_letter_code
_entity_poly.pdbx_strand_id
1 'polypeptide(L)'
;MILLRPVLRFGGLMLLVSSTFAQQPIAGSAPANQPAASSEKPAQDQPLASTDAQSALPKRPSGMSSIQHVVFIIKENRTFDNYFGTYPGANGATTGTMSTGQVVPLAHQPDLTFPWDINHGWNAALSGMDGGKMDHFDLNDGANVNGNLLAYTQLTQADIPNYFTYAQNFVLADDMFSSIQSSSFANHLYMVAAQGNGAIDMSLPGSGSGNPAWGCDSPAGFFAILVDTQGNISLQPPCWDFQTLADSLQNAGVSWGFYAPPAGVWGHNFSTLDAISHIRYSPLWTSNVFPTTQFVTDAQNGNLPAVSWLATGLESEHPNLCSICVGENWTVEQINAIMQGPDWNTTAIFLVWDDFGGFYDHVTPPVVDSFGLGPRVPMLVISPYAKVGSPGPGYISHTQYEFSSVLKFIEELFGLPPLTARDANANDITDSFDFTQSPRSPLILQTRSCPIPSTSVVAFGGQAVGSTSPGYTLSLSNYGTSNLVIKSITTTGDFAYAGPCPRVGPGGQCRLKVTFTPTATGPRTGTMTITDSDSSSPQVVTLTGTGSNVSLPVYYPGLVFSKRIFGTTVSQSVTLTNQGSTPLSITNVQVVGGAFSQTNTCGQSVAAGANCVFKLTFAPTFAESLPASPDFWGNLVVSDDDPASPQTVRLSGNATGVSFSPASLNFGSQAVGTSSPPKPVTLTNHSTAAMTFANIVASGDFSETDNCLGGVPARGTCTMNVIFTPSTTGTRKGTLTLNNSDIASPQTYNLGGTGT
;
A
#
# COMPACT_ATOMS: atom_id res chain seq x y z
N MET A 1 21.35 -24.59 -6.01
CA MET A 1 22.22 -23.44 -6.32
C MET A 1 21.29 -22.38 -6.89
N ILE A 2 20.56 -21.68 -5.99
CA ILE A 2 19.50 -20.74 -6.31
C ILE A 2 20.09 -19.34 -6.16
N LEU A 3 20.14 -18.60 -7.26
CA LEU A 3 20.60 -17.21 -7.33
C LEU A 3 19.49 -16.29 -6.77
N LEU A 4 19.76 -15.71 -5.62
CA LEU A 4 19.01 -14.56 -5.10
C LEU A 4 19.22 -13.35 -6.02
N ARG A 5 18.16 -12.83 -6.59
CA ARG A 5 18.12 -11.52 -7.25
C ARG A 5 17.67 -10.45 -6.26
N PRO A 6 18.26 -9.25 -6.30
CA PRO A 6 17.93 -8.19 -5.36
C PRO A 6 16.58 -7.56 -5.67
N VAL A 7 15.80 -7.34 -4.62
CA VAL A 7 14.55 -6.57 -4.63
C VAL A 7 14.88 -5.09 -4.84
N LEU A 8 14.42 -4.50 -5.93
CA LEU A 8 14.47 -3.06 -6.17
C LEU A 8 13.54 -2.33 -5.16
N ARG A 9 14.14 -1.48 -4.34
CA ARG A 9 13.40 -0.53 -3.51
C ARG A 9 12.82 0.58 -4.40
N PHE A 10 11.51 0.66 -4.50
CA PHE A 10 10.81 1.84 -4.99
C PHE A 10 10.63 2.81 -3.82
N GLY A 11 11.40 3.89 -3.81
CA GLY A 11 11.16 5.06 -2.97
C GLY A 11 10.05 5.91 -3.60
N GLY A 12 8.84 5.82 -3.08
CA GLY A 12 7.77 6.77 -3.38
C GLY A 12 7.99 8.08 -2.61
N LEU A 13 8.15 9.17 -3.31
CA LEU A 13 8.31 10.52 -2.75
C LEU A 13 6.93 11.04 -2.34
N MET A 14 6.65 11.03 -1.05
CA MET A 14 5.46 11.64 -0.44
C MET A 14 5.71 13.15 -0.26
N LEU A 15 4.97 13.98 -0.96
CA LEU A 15 4.92 15.43 -0.70
C LEU A 15 4.06 15.70 0.53
N LEU A 16 4.70 16.08 1.62
CA LEU A 16 4.04 16.60 2.82
C LEU A 16 3.61 18.06 2.60
N VAL A 17 2.31 18.29 2.61
CA VAL A 17 1.74 19.61 2.86
C VAL A 17 1.46 19.69 4.36
N SER A 18 2.29 20.40 5.09
CA SER A 18 2.06 20.71 6.50
C SER A 18 1.01 21.81 6.64
N SER A 19 -0.22 21.47 6.98
CA SER A 19 -1.20 22.42 7.50
C SER A 19 -1.14 22.41 9.03
N THR A 20 -0.63 23.50 9.60
CA THR A 20 -0.73 23.79 11.03
C THR A 20 -2.17 24.15 11.35
N PHE A 21 -2.91 23.22 11.96
CA PHE A 21 -4.18 23.54 12.59
C PHE A 21 -3.96 23.99 14.04
N ALA A 22 -4.29 25.27 14.30
CA ALA A 22 -4.44 25.78 15.64
C ALA A 22 -5.69 25.18 16.28
N GLN A 23 -5.54 24.54 17.43
CA GLN A 23 -6.63 24.07 18.26
C GLN A 23 -7.47 25.27 18.76
N GLN A 24 -8.74 25.32 18.38
CA GLN A 24 -9.75 26.09 19.12
C GLN A 24 -10.60 25.12 19.96
N PRO A 25 -10.96 25.48 21.20
CA PRO A 25 -11.79 24.65 22.04
C PRO A 25 -13.24 24.67 21.56
N ILE A 26 -13.82 23.49 21.33
CA ILE A 26 -15.23 23.33 20.98
C ILE A 26 -16.04 23.49 22.27
N ALA A 27 -16.82 24.56 22.34
CA ALA A 27 -17.84 24.74 23.36
C ALA A 27 -19.03 23.86 23.01
N GLY A 28 -19.40 22.94 23.92
CA GLY A 28 -20.56 22.09 23.77
C GLY A 28 -21.88 22.84 23.76
N SER A 29 -22.70 22.54 22.76
CA SER A 29 -24.14 22.77 22.80
C SER A 29 -24.85 21.42 22.80
N ALA A 30 -25.51 21.11 23.93
CA ALA A 30 -26.35 19.93 24.08
C ALA A 30 -27.59 20.04 23.19
N PRO A 31 -28.03 18.97 22.50
CA PRO A 31 -29.36 18.89 21.93
C PRO A 31 -30.39 18.53 23.01
N ALA A 32 -31.48 19.24 23.00
CA ALA A 32 -32.60 19.05 23.92
C ALA A 32 -33.51 17.89 23.46
N ASN A 33 -33.95 17.10 24.47
CA ASN A 33 -35.11 16.21 24.47
C ASN A 33 -35.09 14.94 23.61
N GLN A 34 -34.58 13.87 24.22
CA GLN A 34 -35.09 12.51 23.98
C GLN A 34 -35.94 12.05 25.21
N PRO A 35 -36.98 11.23 25.03
CA PRO A 35 -37.79 10.72 26.15
C PRO A 35 -36.98 9.69 26.94
N ALA A 36 -37.15 9.72 28.26
CA ALA A 36 -36.47 8.85 29.21
C ALA A 36 -36.67 7.35 28.90
N ALA A 37 -35.61 6.70 28.45
CA ALA A 37 -35.51 5.25 28.44
C ALA A 37 -35.17 4.78 29.87
N SER A 38 -35.85 3.71 30.29
CA SER A 38 -35.65 3.04 31.57
C SER A 38 -34.20 2.74 31.87
N SER A 39 -33.78 3.02 33.10
CA SER A 39 -32.42 2.73 33.61
C SER A 39 -32.20 1.22 33.80
N GLU A 40 -31.85 0.50 32.75
CA GLU A 40 -31.12 -0.76 32.84
C GLU A 40 -29.63 -0.48 32.56
N LYS A 41 -28.78 -0.82 33.54
CA LYS A 41 -27.34 -0.74 33.43
C LYS A 41 -26.88 -1.60 32.25
N PRO A 42 -26.01 -1.10 31.32
CA PRO A 42 -25.37 -1.96 30.36
C PRO A 42 -24.51 -3.03 31.06
N ALA A 43 -24.57 -4.27 30.58
CA ALA A 43 -23.70 -5.34 31.03
C ALA A 43 -22.25 -4.98 30.68
N GLN A 44 -21.36 -5.09 31.67
CA GLN A 44 -19.92 -4.86 31.48
C GLN A 44 -19.32 -6.03 30.70
N ASP A 45 -18.42 -5.73 29.74
CA ASP A 45 -17.41 -6.65 29.25
C ASP A 45 -16.43 -6.96 30.40
N GLN A 46 -16.82 -7.87 31.28
CA GLN A 46 -15.98 -8.38 32.36
C GLN A 46 -15.71 -9.88 32.08
N PRO A 47 -14.48 -10.35 32.32
CA PRO A 47 -14.24 -11.79 32.40
C PRO A 47 -15.27 -12.39 33.40
N LEU A 48 -15.91 -13.47 33.04
CA LEU A 48 -16.82 -14.17 33.94
C LEU A 48 -16.07 -14.52 35.22
N ALA A 49 -16.38 -13.80 36.32
CA ALA A 49 -15.77 -14.09 37.62
C ALA A 49 -16.10 -15.54 37.98
N SER A 50 -15.08 -16.29 38.36
CA SER A 50 -15.18 -17.68 38.82
C SER A 50 -15.94 -17.77 40.11
N THR A 51 -17.26 -17.73 40.06
CA THR A 51 -18.12 -18.13 41.19
C THR A 51 -19.32 -18.91 40.62
N ASP A 52 -19.26 -20.21 40.76
CA ASP A 52 -20.36 -21.15 40.72
C ASP A 52 -21.27 -21.24 39.49
N ALA A 53 -20.71 -21.18 38.30
CA ALA A 53 -21.38 -21.62 37.11
C ALA A 53 -20.70 -22.86 36.53
N GLN A 54 -20.89 -24.01 37.16
CA GLN A 54 -20.98 -25.29 36.44
C GLN A 54 -22.26 -25.23 35.60
N SER A 55 -22.42 -24.22 34.76
CA SER A 55 -23.35 -24.24 33.65
C SER A 55 -22.89 -25.36 32.72
N ALA A 56 -23.76 -26.33 32.44
CA ALA A 56 -23.48 -27.46 31.58
C ALA A 56 -22.79 -26.92 30.31
N LEU A 57 -21.57 -27.44 30.01
CA LEU A 57 -20.86 -27.18 28.76
C LEU A 57 -21.87 -27.25 27.60
N PRO A 58 -21.82 -26.35 26.63
CA PRO A 58 -22.74 -26.34 25.50
C PRO A 58 -22.76 -27.75 24.89
N LYS A 59 -23.98 -28.28 24.64
CA LYS A 59 -24.11 -29.62 24.06
C LYS A 59 -23.60 -29.54 22.63
N ARG A 60 -22.46 -30.19 22.38
CA ARG A 60 -21.90 -30.35 21.06
C ARG A 60 -22.96 -30.88 20.09
N PRO A 61 -23.27 -30.20 18.97
CA PRO A 61 -24.19 -30.69 17.96
C PRO A 61 -23.79 -32.08 17.46
N SER A 62 -24.79 -32.96 17.21
CA SER A 62 -24.54 -34.32 16.72
C SER A 62 -23.79 -34.29 15.39
N GLY A 63 -22.68 -35.01 15.29
CA GLY A 63 -21.85 -35.08 14.09
C GLY A 63 -20.76 -34.00 13.98
N MET A 64 -20.78 -32.94 14.78
CA MET A 64 -19.76 -31.89 14.76
C MET A 64 -18.35 -32.45 15.03
N SER A 65 -18.24 -33.61 15.67
CA SER A 65 -16.96 -34.35 15.86
C SER A 65 -16.30 -34.82 14.57
N SER A 66 -16.98 -34.71 13.43
CA SER A 66 -16.36 -34.93 12.12
C SER A 66 -15.33 -33.82 11.79
N ILE A 67 -15.45 -32.65 12.40
CA ILE A 67 -14.44 -31.60 12.29
C ILE A 67 -13.40 -31.83 13.39
N GLN A 68 -12.12 -31.78 13.00
CA GLN A 68 -10.96 -31.91 13.88
C GLN A 68 -9.99 -30.72 13.69
N HIS A 69 -10.09 -30.03 12.54
CA HIS A 69 -9.27 -28.87 12.20
C HIS A 69 -10.16 -27.69 11.85
N VAL A 70 -9.89 -26.54 12.45
CA VAL A 70 -10.51 -25.26 12.11
C VAL A 70 -9.43 -24.31 11.63
N VAL A 71 -9.63 -23.73 10.45
CA VAL A 71 -8.72 -22.73 9.88
C VAL A 71 -9.47 -21.42 9.72
N PHE A 72 -8.99 -20.38 10.38
CA PHE A 72 -9.54 -19.04 10.34
C PHE A 72 -8.63 -18.17 9.49
N ILE A 73 -8.99 -17.93 8.22
CA ILE A 73 -8.22 -17.09 7.27
C ILE A 73 -8.74 -15.68 7.34
N ILE A 74 -7.84 -14.72 7.62
CA ILE A 74 -8.17 -13.32 7.86
C ILE A 74 -7.60 -12.48 6.72
N LYS A 75 -8.50 -11.77 6.02
CA LYS A 75 -8.22 -10.82 4.95
C LYS A 75 -8.52 -9.39 5.43
N GLU A 76 -8.19 -8.39 4.63
CA GLU A 76 -8.27 -6.99 5.05
C GLU A 76 -9.29 -6.18 4.25
N ASN A 77 -10.10 -5.42 5.00
CA ASN A 77 -10.77 -4.18 4.65
C ASN A 77 -11.73 -4.24 3.46
N ARG A 78 -12.84 -5.03 3.58
CA ARG A 78 -13.91 -5.05 2.56
C ARG A 78 -15.29 -5.25 3.17
N THR A 79 -16.29 -4.56 2.62
CA THR A 79 -17.70 -4.82 2.95
C THR A 79 -18.27 -5.97 2.12
N PHE A 80 -19.40 -6.51 2.59
CA PHE A 80 -20.15 -7.50 1.83
C PHE A 80 -20.61 -6.93 0.47
N ASP A 81 -21.16 -5.71 0.43
CA ASP A 81 -21.60 -5.10 -0.82
C ASP A 81 -20.47 -4.81 -1.79
N ASN A 82 -19.25 -4.51 -1.29
CA ASN A 82 -18.08 -4.30 -2.14
C ASN A 82 -17.66 -5.61 -2.87
N TYR A 83 -17.77 -6.77 -2.22
CA TYR A 83 -17.33 -8.06 -2.79
C TYR A 83 -18.45 -8.89 -3.38
N PHE A 84 -19.56 -9.04 -2.67
CA PHE A 84 -20.66 -9.94 -3.03
C PHE A 84 -22.00 -9.22 -3.25
N GLY A 85 -22.01 -7.89 -3.33
CA GLY A 85 -23.23 -7.12 -3.57
C GLY A 85 -23.96 -7.49 -4.87
N THR A 86 -23.26 -8.08 -5.84
CA THR A 86 -23.83 -8.61 -7.09
C THR A 86 -24.10 -10.11 -7.07
N TYR A 87 -23.87 -10.81 -5.93
CA TYR A 87 -24.02 -12.26 -5.88
C TYR A 87 -25.50 -12.65 -5.92
N PRO A 88 -25.93 -13.53 -6.85
CA PRO A 88 -27.33 -13.87 -7.00
C PRO A 88 -27.94 -14.52 -5.77
N GLY A 89 -29.01 -13.96 -5.24
CA GLY A 89 -29.76 -14.50 -4.10
C GLY A 89 -29.25 -14.06 -2.74
N ALA A 90 -28.09 -13.37 -2.66
CA ALA A 90 -27.61 -12.76 -1.43
C ALA A 90 -28.29 -11.40 -1.16
N ASN A 91 -28.30 -10.99 0.11
CA ASN A 91 -28.75 -9.67 0.52
C ASN A 91 -27.67 -8.61 0.17
N GLY A 92 -27.48 -8.33 -1.13
CA GLY A 92 -26.51 -7.40 -1.66
C GLY A 92 -27.15 -6.19 -2.31
N ALA A 93 -26.42 -5.07 -2.40
CA ALA A 93 -26.83 -3.86 -3.08
C ALA A 93 -25.92 -3.53 -4.27
N THR A 94 -26.46 -2.89 -5.30
CA THR A 94 -25.75 -2.34 -6.47
C THR A 94 -25.84 -0.82 -6.56
N THR A 95 -26.51 -0.20 -5.59
CA THR A 95 -26.61 1.26 -5.43
C THR A 95 -26.45 1.62 -3.96
N GLY A 96 -25.95 2.82 -3.69
CA GLY A 96 -25.83 3.35 -2.34
C GLY A 96 -26.38 4.78 -2.24
N THR A 97 -26.79 5.19 -1.04
CA THR A 97 -27.25 6.54 -0.76
C THR A 97 -26.09 7.37 -0.21
N MET A 98 -25.91 8.57 -0.71
CA MET A 98 -24.92 9.54 -0.26
C MET A 98 -25.49 10.50 0.80
N SER A 99 -24.63 11.21 1.52
CA SER A 99 -24.98 12.24 2.53
C SER A 99 -25.90 13.34 2.00
N THR A 100 -25.90 13.56 0.69
CA THR A 100 -26.81 14.49 0.00
C THR A 100 -28.21 13.93 -0.23
N GLY A 101 -28.46 12.66 0.10
CA GLY A 101 -29.67 11.93 -0.24
C GLY A 101 -29.70 11.42 -1.70
N GLN A 102 -28.63 11.63 -2.47
CA GLN A 102 -28.53 11.12 -3.82
C GLN A 102 -28.22 9.62 -3.81
N VAL A 103 -28.97 8.84 -4.58
CA VAL A 103 -28.67 7.43 -4.84
C VAL A 103 -27.72 7.34 -6.03
N VAL A 104 -26.60 6.66 -5.83
CA VAL A 104 -25.57 6.44 -6.85
C VAL A 104 -25.35 4.93 -7.08
N PRO A 105 -24.99 4.51 -8.29
CA PRO A 105 -24.57 3.13 -8.52
C PRO A 105 -23.26 2.85 -7.79
N LEU A 106 -23.09 1.62 -7.26
CA LEU A 106 -21.78 1.14 -6.83
C LEU A 106 -20.94 0.88 -8.10
N ALA A 107 -19.96 1.75 -8.34
CA ALA A 107 -19.16 1.71 -9.55
C ALA A 107 -18.21 0.50 -9.55
N HIS A 108 -17.84 0.00 -10.73
CA HIS A 108 -16.84 -1.05 -10.85
C HIS A 108 -15.50 -0.59 -10.28
N GLN A 109 -14.91 -1.41 -9.41
CA GLN A 109 -13.60 -1.19 -8.80
C GLN A 109 -12.53 -1.95 -9.60
N PRO A 110 -11.60 -1.26 -10.28
CA PRO A 110 -10.44 -1.92 -10.85
C PRO A 110 -9.41 -2.29 -9.76
N ASP A 111 -8.62 -3.35 -9.99
CA ASP A 111 -7.55 -3.77 -9.09
C ASP A 111 -6.43 -2.71 -9.01
N LEU A 112 -5.87 -2.47 -7.82
CA LEU A 112 -4.80 -1.49 -7.53
C LEU A 112 -5.07 -0.04 -7.97
N THR A 113 -6.30 0.40 -8.03
CA THR A 113 -6.60 1.77 -8.49
C THR A 113 -6.84 2.79 -7.40
N PHE A 114 -6.81 2.39 -6.15
CA PHE A 114 -6.95 3.32 -5.04
C PHE A 114 -5.61 3.99 -4.73
N PRO A 115 -5.44 5.29 -5.03
CA PRO A 115 -4.23 6.02 -4.66
C PRO A 115 -4.16 6.33 -3.16
N TRP A 116 -5.26 6.13 -2.42
CA TRP A 116 -5.45 6.46 -1.02
C TRP A 116 -6.17 5.34 -0.29
N ASP A 117 -5.86 5.20 0.99
CA ASP A 117 -6.65 4.41 1.91
C ASP A 117 -7.89 5.22 2.34
N ILE A 118 -9.07 4.60 2.36
CA ILE A 118 -10.27 5.24 2.89
C ILE A 118 -10.21 5.12 4.41
N ASN A 119 -10.43 6.23 5.11
CA ASN A 119 -10.49 6.18 6.57
C ASN A 119 -11.61 5.25 7.03
N HIS A 120 -11.27 4.25 7.83
CA HIS A 120 -12.15 3.21 8.35
C HIS A 120 -12.00 2.99 9.86
N GLY A 121 -11.42 3.97 10.57
CA GLY A 121 -11.39 3.97 12.03
C GLY A 121 -12.76 4.17 12.68
N TRP A 122 -12.81 4.12 13.99
CA TRP A 122 -14.04 4.25 14.79
C TRP A 122 -14.94 5.43 14.38
N ASN A 123 -14.37 6.63 14.28
CA ASN A 123 -15.14 7.82 13.89
C ASN A 123 -15.64 7.76 12.45
N ALA A 124 -14.91 7.15 11.54
CA ALA A 124 -15.30 6.98 10.14
C ALA A 124 -16.46 5.98 10.03
N ALA A 125 -16.44 4.88 10.79
CA ALA A 125 -17.53 3.92 10.85
C ALA A 125 -18.82 4.59 11.39
N LEU A 126 -18.74 5.28 12.52
CA LEU A 126 -19.88 6.01 13.09
C LEU A 126 -20.43 7.07 12.14
N SER A 127 -19.53 7.82 11.47
CA SER A 127 -19.93 8.81 10.46
C SER A 127 -20.64 8.16 9.28
N GLY A 128 -20.04 7.14 8.67
CA GLY A 128 -20.58 6.47 7.48
C GLY A 128 -21.95 5.84 7.74
N MET A 129 -22.13 5.23 8.91
CA MET A 129 -23.40 4.62 9.31
C MET A 129 -24.50 5.62 9.65
N ASP A 130 -24.19 6.86 10.03
CA ASP A 130 -25.13 7.94 10.38
C ASP A 130 -26.32 7.44 11.25
N GLY A 131 -26.00 6.80 12.38
CA GLY A 131 -27.03 6.27 13.28
C GLY A 131 -27.90 5.17 12.67
N GLY A 132 -27.39 4.46 11.67
CA GLY A 132 -28.03 3.32 10.99
C GLY A 132 -28.70 3.67 9.66
N LYS A 133 -28.59 4.89 9.15
CA LYS A 133 -29.10 5.25 7.83
C LYS A 133 -28.19 4.76 6.69
N MET A 134 -26.93 4.47 6.99
CA MET A 134 -25.95 3.96 6.04
C MET A 134 -25.74 4.89 4.82
N ASP A 135 -25.68 6.21 5.02
CA ASP A 135 -25.73 7.19 3.93
C ASP A 135 -24.61 8.25 3.95
N HIS A 136 -23.62 8.15 4.86
CA HIS A 136 -22.55 9.13 4.97
C HIS A 136 -21.14 8.59 4.65
N PHE A 137 -21.02 7.47 3.95
CA PHE A 137 -19.71 6.90 3.59
C PHE A 137 -18.89 7.82 2.66
N ASP A 138 -19.54 8.72 1.89
CA ASP A 138 -18.89 9.73 1.04
C ASP A 138 -18.18 10.83 1.83
N LEU A 139 -18.44 10.96 3.12
CA LEU A 139 -17.84 11.97 4.01
C LEU A 139 -16.52 11.49 4.64
N ASN A 140 -16.20 10.20 4.57
CA ASN A 140 -14.97 9.68 5.12
C ASN A 140 -13.76 10.17 4.30
N ASP A 141 -12.64 10.46 4.96
CA ASP A 141 -11.39 10.85 4.30
C ASP A 141 -10.97 9.74 3.32
N GLY A 142 -10.63 10.12 2.09
CA GLY A 142 -10.30 9.18 1.03
C GLY A 142 -11.49 8.59 0.28
N ALA A 143 -12.71 8.73 0.76
CA ALA A 143 -13.93 8.18 0.13
C ALA A 143 -14.28 8.84 -1.21
N ASN A 144 -13.93 10.11 -1.38
CA ASN A 144 -14.15 10.88 -2.59
C ASN A 144 -12.89 11.63 -2.99
N VAL A 145 -12.23 11.18 -4.05
CA VAL A 145 -10.99 11.79 -4.54
C VAL A 145 -11.22 12.32 -5.95
N ASN A 146 -11.17 13.65 -6.11
CA ASN A 146 -11.36 14.33 -7.39
C ASN A 146 -12.68 13.96 -8.10
N GLY A 147 -13.75 13.72 -7.35
CA GLY A 147 -15.05 13.32 -7.87
C GLY A 147 -15.22 11.81 -8.10
N ASN A 148 -14.20 11.00 -7.84
CA ASN A 148 -14.31 9.54 -7.82
C ASN A 148 -14.79 9.08 -6.45
N LEU A 149 -15.98 8.50 -6.38
CA LEU A 149 -16.62 8.00 -5.16
C LEU A 149 -16.06 6.61 -4.81
N LEU A 150 -14.88 6.56 -4.21
CA LEU A 150 -14.17 5.30 -3.95
C LEU A 150 -14.92 4.42 -2.94
N ALA A 151 -15.56 5.00 -1.94
CA ALA A 151 -16.37 4.25 -0.97
C ALA A 151 -17.57 3.53 -1.63
N TYR A 152 -18.09 4.06 -2.75
CA TYR A 152 -19.23 3.50 -3.48
C TYR A 152 -18.78 2.70 -4.70
N THR A 153 -17.92 1.73 -4.45
CA THR A 153 -17.40 0.83 -5.50
C THR A 153 -17.66 -0.63 -5.13
N GLN A 154 -17.75 -1.48 -6.15
CA GLN A 154 -17.90 -2.93 -5.95
C GLN A 154 -17.17 -3.73 -7.04
N LEU A 155 -16.92 -4.98 -6.71
CA LEU A 155 -16.36 -6.00 -7.58
C LEU A 155 -17.47 -6.86 -8.16
N THR A 156 -17.13 -7.58 -9.22
CA THR A 156 -18.01 -8.53 -9.88
C THR A 156 -17.38 -9.93 -9.91
N GLN A 157 -18.14 -10.92 -10.33
CA GLN A 157 -17.60 -12.26 -10.55
C GLN A 157 -16.39 -12.27 -11.51
N ALA A 158 -16.26 -11.31 -12.42
CA ALA A 158 -15.11 -11.23 -13.31
C ALA A 158 -13.82 -10.83 -12.58
N ASP A 159 -13.94 -10.03 -11.54
CA ASP A 159 -12.83 -9.52 -10.76
C ASP A 159 -12.32 -10.52 -9.71
N ILE A 160 -13.24 -11.25 -9.08
CA ILE A 160 -12.97 -12.24 -8.02
C ILE A 160 -13.62 -13.60 -8.31
N PRO A 161 -13.33 -14.23 -9.48
CA PRO A 161 -14.03 -15.44 -9.94
C PRO A 161 -13.87 -16.65 -9.01
N ASN A 162 -12.74 -16.78 -8.31
CA ASN A 162 -12.50 -17.88 -7.42
C ASN A 162 -13.31 -17.75 -6.12
N TYR A 163 -13.46 -16.56 -5.57
CA TYR A 163 -14.33 -16.33 -4.42
C TYR A 163 -15.80 -16.60 -4.75
N PHE A 164 -16.26 -16.15 -5.95
CA PHE A 164 -17.60 -16.52 -6.43
C PHE A 164 -17.75 -18.03 -6.62
N THR A 165 -16.71 -18.72 -7.10
CA THR A 165 -16.73 -20.18 -7.25
C THR A 165 -16.81 -20.89 -5.89
N TYR A 166 -16.09 -20.40 -4.86
CA TYR A 166 -16.25 -20.93 -3.50
C TYR A 166 -17.67 -20.68 -2.97
N ALA A 167 -18.23 -19.49 -3.13
CA ALA A 167 -19.60 -19.17 -2.72
C ALA A 167 -20.63 -20.07 -3.45
N GLN A 168 -20.43 -20.34 -4.73
CA GLN A 168 -21.29 -21.21 -5.55
C GLN A 168 -21.22 -22.71 -5.15
N ASN A 169 -20.19 -23.10 -4.43
CA ASN A 169 -19.96 -24.48 -4.05
C ASN A 169 -20.05 -24.74 -2.54
N PHE A 170 -19.87 -23.74 -1.70
CA PHE A 170 -19.86 -23.84 -0.25
C PHE A 170 -20.87 -22.86 0.36
N VAL A 171 -20.60 -22.32 1.55
CA VAL A 171 -21.51 -21.39 2.21
C VAL A 171 -20.99 -19.97 2.08
N LEU A 172 -21.86 -19.05 1.65
CA LEU A 172 -21.69 -17.60 1.73
C LEU A 172 -22.60 -17.08 2.85
N ALA A 173 -22.05 -16.43 3.86
CA ALA A 173 -22.83 -15.73 4.87
C ALA A 173 -23.02 -14.26 4.43
N ASP A 174 -24.26 -13.86 4.21
CA ASP A 174 -24.60 -12.51 3.75
C ASP A 174 -25.07 -11.57 4.88
N ASP A 175 -25.00 -12.07 6.11
CA ASP A 175 -25.31 -11.29 7.32
C ASP A 175 -24.19 -11.45 8.37
N MET A 176 -22.92 -11.43 7.90
CA MET A 176 -21.72 -11.42 8.72
C MET A 176 -21.24 -9.98 8.95
N PHE A 177 -21.04 -9.61 10.21
CA PHE A 177 -20.61 -8.28 10.63
C PHE A 177 -19.22 -8.30 11.23
N SER A 178 -18.43 -7.23 11.07
CA SER A 178 -17.26 -7.02 11.91
C SER A 178 -17.67 -6.83 13.37
N SER A 179 -16.86 -7.29 14.30
CA SER A 179 -17.29 -7.38 15.72
C SER A 179 -17.32 -6.04 16.44
N ILE A 180 -16.71 -5.00 15.87
CA ILE A 180 -16.71 -3.64 16.42
C ILE A 180 -16.74 -2.61 15.28
N GLN A 181 -17.33 -1.45 15.53
CA GLN A 181 -17.43 -0.33 14.59
C GLN A 181 -16.09 0.38 14.41
N SER A 182 -15.03 -0.35 14.00
CA SER A 182 -13.68 0.19 13.95
C SER A 182 -12.79 -0.52 12.93
N SER A 183 -11.52 -0.08 12.90
CA SER A 183 -10.46 -0.60 12.05
C SER A 183 -9.91 -1.96 12.49
N SER A 184 -8.96 -2.46 11.75
CA SER A 184 -8.41 -3.81 11.82
C SER A 184 -7.93 -4.22 13.21
N PHE A 185 -7.15 -3.38 13.92
CA PHE A 185 -6.57 -3.78 15.21
C PHE A 185 -7.62 -4.24 16.23
N ALA A 186 -8.68 -3.45 16.40
CA ALA A 186 -9.75 -3.77 17.34
C ALA A 186 -10.50 -5.04 16.92
N ASN A 187 -10.83 -5.17 15.64
CA ASN A 187 -11.51 -6.34 15.08
C ASN A 187 -10.68 -7.63 15.19
N HIS A 188 -9.37 -7.56 14.94
CA HIS A 188 -8.47 -8.70 15.11
C HIS A 188 -8.43 -9.23 16.54
N LEU A 189 -8.53 -8.35 17.55
CA LEU A 189 -8.60 -8.80 18.96
C LEU A 189 -9.86 -9.63 19.22
N TYR A 190 -11.01 -9.27 18.62
CA TYR A 190 -12.23 -10.08 18.73
C TYR A 190 -12.09 -11.45 18.08
N MET A 191 -11.24 -11.61 17.05
CA MET A 191 -10.98 -12.90 16.40
C MET A 191 -10.15 -13.88 17.25
N VAL A 192 -9.56 -13.42 18.35
CA VAL A 192 -8.76 -14.27 19.25
C VAL A 192 -9.26 -14.27 20.68
N ALA A 193 -10.07 -13.28 21.10
CA ALA A 193 -10.42 -13.09 22.51
C ALA A 193 -11.88 -12.69 22.75
N ALA A 194 -12.72 -12.51 21.73
CA ALA A 194 -14.07 -11.96 21.83
C ALA A 194 -14.17 -10.63 22.61
N GLN A 195 -13.08 -9.89 22.66
CA GLN A 195 -12.96 -8.57 23.30
C GLN A 195 -11.73 -7.82 22.76
N GLY A 196 -11.73 -6.50 22.91
CA GLY A 196 -10.61 -5.63 22.51
C GLY A 196 -10.04 -4.78 23.65
N ASN A 197 -10.32 -5.08 24.94
CA ASN A 197 -9.92 -4.25 26.10
C ASN A 197 -10.36 -2.77 25.97
N GLY A 198 -11.47 -2.49 25.30
CA GLY A 198 -11.94 -1.14 25.03
C GLY A 198 -11.20 -0.42 23.88
N ALA A 199 -10.31 -1.09 23.15
CA ALA A 199 -9.65 -0.51 21.99
C ALA A 199 -10.66 -0.21 20.87
N ILE A 200 -10.61 1.04 20.40
CA ILE A 200 -11.45 1.51 19.29
C ILE A 200 -10.64 1.97 18.08
N ASP A 201 -9.35 2.19 18.24
CA ASP A 201 -8.46 2.59 17.15
C ASP A 201 -6.99 2.55 17.59
N MET A 202 -6.09 2.87 16.67
CA MET A 202 -4.65 3.03 16.94
C MET A 202 -4.21 4.46 16.65
N SER A 203 -3.40 5.05 17.55
CA SER A 203 -2.72 6.30 17.24
C SER A 203 -1.55 6.01 16.31
N LEU A 204 -1.59 6.52 15.09
CA LEU A 204 -0.43 6.45 14.21
C LEU A 204 0.64 7.43 14.71
N PRO A 205 1.88 7.01 15.02
CA PRO A 205 2.96 7.96 15.19
C PRO A 205 3.16 8.68 13.88
N GLY A 206 3.34 10.01 13.91
CA GLY A 206 3.55 10.81 12.71
C GLY A 206 4.58 10.18 11.79
N SER A 207 4.20 9.96 10.56
CA SER A 207 4.94 9.55 9.34
C SER A 207 6.39 9.04 9.53
N GLY A 208 6.60 8.05 10.37
CA GLY A 208 7.83 7.26 10.41
C GLY A 208 7.66 6.06 9.48
N SER A 209 8.53 5.96 8.50
CA SER A 209 8.60 4.86 7.54
C SER A 209 8.69 3.50 8.24
N GLY A 210 7.71 2.66 8.07
CA GLY A 210 7.73 1.27 8.49
C GLY A 210 6.36 0.89 9.05
N ASN A 211 5.93 -0.32 8.74
CA ASN A 211 4.71 -0.90 9.27
C ASN A 211 4.98 -1.28 10.74
N PRO A 212 4.57 -0.47 11.73
CA PRO A 212 4.87 -0.77 13.12
C PRO A 212 4.12 -2.04 13.54
N ALA A 213 4.73 -2.88 14.36
CA ALA A 213 4.02 -3.96 15.00
C ALA A 213 2.85 -3.39 15.84
N TRP A 214 1.72 -4.09 15.80
CA TRP A 214 0.62 -3.82 16.71
C TRP A 214 0.76 -4.74 17.92
N GLY A 215 0.98 -4.21 19.09
CA GLY A 215 1.10 -5.05 20.26
C GLY A 215 2.33 -4.73 21.09
N CYS A 216 2.89 -5.73 21.74
CA CYS A 216 4.02 -5.58 22.65
C CYS A 216 5.32 -5.17 21.96
N ASP A 217 5.45 -5.44 20.67
CA ASP A 217 6.58 -5.02 19.84
C ASP A 217 6.41 -3.62 19.23
N SER A 218 5.32 -2.92 19.56
CA SER A 218 5.08 -1.55 19.09
C SER A 218 6.20 -0.60 19.51
N PRO A 219 6.62 0.32 18.62
CA PRO A 219 7.63 1.32 19.00
C PRO A 219 7.13 2.27 20.08
N ALA A 220 8.04 2.83 20.86
CA ALA A 220 7.72 3.80 21.89
C ALA A 220 6.95 5.00 21.32
N GLY A 221 5.83 5.39 21.95
CA GLY A 221 4.95 6.45 21.48
C GLY A 221 3.82 6.00 20.55
N PHE A 222 3.72 4.70 20.31
CA PHE A 222 2.58 4.09 19.62
C PHE A 222 1.55 3.64 20.69
N PHE A 223 0.28 4.02 20.51
CA PHE A 223 -0.76 3.75 21.50
C PHE A 223 -2.02 3.25 20.82
N ALA A 224 -2.75 2.37 21.49
CA ALA A 224 -4.15 2.12 21.21
C ALA A 224 -5.01 3.24 21.82
N ILE A 225 -6.04 3.62 21.11
CA ILE A 225 -7.09 4.53 21.58
C ILE A 225 -8.18 3.67 22.20
N LEU A 226 -8.44 3.87 23.48
CA LEU A 226 -9.44 3.11 24.24
C LEU A 226 -10.60 4.00 24.63
N VAL A 227 -11.79 3.42 24.68
CA VAL A 227 -12.98 4.03 25.27
C VAL A 227 -13.47 3.16 26.43
N ASP A 228 -13.77 3.79 27.56
CA ASP A 228 -14.39 3.12 28.70
C ASP A 228 -15.93 3.11 28.61
N THR A 229 -16.57 2.42 29.55
CA THR A 229 -18.05 2.33 29.62
C THR A 229 -18.75 3.66 29.91
N GLN A 230 -18.01 4.70 30.29
CA GLN A 230 -18.50 6.06 30.48
C GLN A 230 -18.26 6.95 29.25
N GLY A 231 -17.58 6.43 28.21
CA GLY A 231 -17.23 7.16 27.00
C GLY A 231 -15.96 8.00 27.12
N ASN A 232 -15.15 7.80 28.18
CA ASN A 232 -13.86 8.51 28.31
C ASN A 232 -12.82 7.86 27.42
N ILE A 233 -12.06 8.69 26.69
CA ILE A 233 -11.00 8.25 25.81
C ILE A 233 -9.66 8.25 26.59
N SER A 234 -8.88 7.20 26.42
CA SER A 234 -7.50 7.08 26.93
C SER A 234 -6.57 6.50 25.89
N LEU A 235 -5.27 6.75 26.07
CA LEU A 235 -4.21 6.19 25.24
C LEU A 235 -3.38 5.20 26.07
N GLN A 236 -3.21 3.98 25.59
CA GLN A 236 -2.42 2.96 26.27
C GLN A 236 -1.51 2.22 25.28
N PRO A 237 -0.30 1.79 25.71
CA PRO A 237 0.49 0.86 24.89
C PRO A 237 -0.34 -0.39 24.57
N PRO A 238 -0.34 -0.88 23.33
CA PRO A 238 -1.19 -2.00 22.91
C PRO A 238 -0.62 -3.37 23.32
N CYS A 239 -0.21 -3.53 24.56
CA CYS A 239 0.36 -4.74 25.12
C CYS A 239 -0.35 -5.05 26.45
N TRP A 240 -1.25 -6.02 26.40
CA TRP A 240 -2.16 -6.32 27.51
C TRP A 240 -2.03 -7.78 27.96
N ASP A 241 -2.70 -8.09 29.07
CA ASP A 241 -2.68 -9.43 29.66
C ASP A 241 -4.13 -9.86 29.98
N PHE A 242 -4.83 -10.41 28.97
CA PHE A 242 -6.16 -10.99 29.15
C PHE A 242 -6.25 -12.34 28.42
N GLN A 243 -7.19 -13.17 28.85
CA GLN A 243 -7.39 -14.53 28.32
C GLN A 243 -7.83 -14.48 26.85
N THR A 244 -7.27 -15.37 26.04
CA THR A 244 -7.61 -15.59 24.64
C THR A 244 -8.11 -17.02 24.41
N LEU A 245 -8.65 -17.29 23.23
CA LEU A 245 -9.01 -18.65 22.80
C LEU A 245 -7.75 -19.56 22.74
N ALA A 246 -6.59 -19.00 22.40
CA ALA A 246 -5.32 -19.74 22.41
C ALA A 246 -5.00 -20.30 23.83
N ASP A 247 -5.30 -19.55 24.88
CA ASP A 247 -5.13 -19.99 26.27
C ASP A 247 -6.11 -21.12 26.63
N SER A 248 -7.37 -20.97 26.21
CA SER A 248 -8.40 -22.00 26.44
C SER A 248 -8.04 -23.30 25.75
N LEU A 249 -7.57 -23.26 24.50
CA LEU A 249 -7.07 -24.40 23.75
C LEU A 249 -5.84 -25.03 24.40
N GLN A 250 -4.85 -24.21 24.79
CA GLN A 250 -3.63 -24.66 25.46
C GLN A 250 -3.94 -25.41 26.76
N ASN A 251 -4.84 -24.84 27.57
CA ASN A 251 -5.25 -25.43 28.85
C ASN A 251 -6.03 -26.76 28.66
N ALA A 252 -6.76 -26.89 27.56
CA ALA A 252 -7.47 -28.10 27.20
C ALA A 252 -6.60 -29.17 26.48
N GLY A 253 -5.33 -28.85 26.19
CA GLY A 253 -4.43 -29.71 25.44
C GLY A 253 -4.79 -29.85 23.96
N VAL A 254 -5.54 -28.88 23.40
CA VAL A 254 -5.88 -28.79 21.99
C VAL A 254 -4.78 -27.99 21.26
N SER A 255 -4.22 -28.56 20.20
CA SER A 255 -3.16 -27.89 19.44
C SER A 255 -3.68 -26.65 18.71
N TRP A 256 -2.89 -25.58 18.72
CA TRP A 256 -3.21 -24.36 18.04
C TRP A 256 -1.98 -23.71 17.40
N GLY A 257 -2.18 -22.91 16.35
CA GLY A 257 -1.11 -22.18 15.69
C GLY A 257 -1.61 -20.86 15.10
N PHE A 258 -0.77 -19.84 15.18
CA PHE A 258 -1.02 -18.53 14.57
C PHE A 258 0.02 -18.29 13.47
N TYR A 259 -0.41 -18.27 12.22
CA TYR A 259 0.45 -18.04 11.07
C TYR A 259 0.36 -16.58 10.65
N ALA A 260 1.47 -15.84 10.75
CA ALA A 260 1.54 -14.42 10.43
C ALA A 260 2.86 -14.05 9.73
N PRO A 261 2.94 -12.94 9.00
CA PRO A 261 4.21 -12.43 8.50
C PRO A 261 5.20 -12.17 9.62
N PRO A 262 6.47 -12.57 9.47
CA PRO A 262 7.47 -12.39 10.53
C PRO A 262 7.84 -10.92 10.72
N ALA A 263 8.47 -10.61 11.86
CA ALA A 263 8.92 -9.26 12.19
C ALA A 263 9.74 -8.62 11.06
N GLY A 264 9.45 -7.35 10.76
CA GLY A 264 10.09 -6.59 9.67
C GLY A 264 9.55 -6.87 8.27
N VAL A 265 8.55 -7.74 8.12
CA VAL A 265 7.82 -7.98 6.89
C VAL A 265 6.47 -7.25 6.98
N TRP A 266 6.00 -6.69 5.85
CA TRP A 266 4.69 -6.05 5.81
C TRP A 266 3.58 -7.05 6.18
N GLY A 267 2.62 -6.62 6.97
CA GLY A 267 1.57 -7.48 7.54
C GLY A 267 1.94 -8.10 8.90
N HIS A 268 3.16 -7.88 9.41
CA HIS A 268 3.50 -8.34 10.78
C HIS A 268 2.58 -7.73 11.85
N ASN A 269 2.08 -6.54 11.62
CA ASN A 269 1.07 -5.89 12.46
C ASN A 269 -0.21 -6.73 12.63
N PHE A 270 -0.55 -7.60 11.69
CA PHE A 270 -1.70 -8.52 11.77
C PHE A 270 -1.43 -9.75 12.67
N SER A 271 -0.25 -9.85 13.28
CA SER A 271 0.07 -10.86 14.29
C SER A 271 -0.58 -10.51 15.63
N THR A 272 -1.88 -10.69 15.75
CA THR A 272 -2.74 -10.21 16.84
C THR A 272 -2.28 -10.65 18.22
N LEU A 273 -1.75 -11.88 18.35
CA LEU A 273 -1.24 -12.41 19.63
C LEU A 273 0.01 -11.66 20.15
N ASP A 274 0.63 -10.79 19.32
CA ASP A 274 1.65 -9.86 19.80
C ASP A 274 1.11 -8.86 20.82
N ALA A 275 -0.19 -8.56 20.81
CA ALA A 275 -0.82 -7.69 21.80
C ALA A 275 -1.03 -8.35 23.19
N ILE A 276 -0.78 -9.66 23.31
CA ILE A 276 -1.03 -10.45 24.51
C ILE A 276 0.33 -10.78 25.19
N SER A 277 0.63 -10.07 26.26
CA SER A 277 1.97 -10.08 26.85
C SER A 277 2.43 -11.45 27.34
N HIS A 278 1.55 -12.24 27.98
CA HIS A 278 1.90 -13.57 28.47
C HIS A 278 2.12 -14.58 27.32
N ILE A 279 1.52 -14.39 26.16
CA ILE A 279 1.82 -15.20 24.96
C ILE A 279 3.11 -14.68 24.32
N ARG A 280 3.22 -13.37 24.07
CA ARG A 280 4.35 -12.76 23.37
C ARG A 280 5.69 -13.01 24.05
N TYR A 281 5.74 -12.92 25.40
CA TYR A 281 6.98 -13.05 26.16
C TYR A 281 7.20 -14.45 26.77
N SER A 282 6.49 -15.47 26.31
CA SER A 282 6.59 -16.84 26.80
C SER A 282 7.06 -17.81 25.70
N PRO A 283 7.38 -19.06 26.06
CA PRO A 283 7.64 -20.13 25.07
C PRO A 283 6.49 -20.40 24.10
N LEU A 284 5.25 -20.01 24.44
CA LEU A 284 4.08 -20.19 23.55
C LEU A 284 4.26 -19.44 22.24
N TRP A 285 4.90 -18.26 22.26
CA TRP A 285 5.20 -17.51 21.03
C TRP A 285 6.05 -18.33 20.05
N THR A 286 7.15 -18.88 20.52
CA THR A 286 8.10 -19.61 19.65
C THR A 286 7.60 -20.99 19.25
N SER A 287 6.65 -21.57 19.99
CA SER A 287 6.11 -22.90 19.69
C SER A 287 4.83 -22.88 18.86
N ASN A 288 4.10 -21.76 18.81
CA ASN A 288 2.78 -21.71 18.19
C ASN A 288 2.58 -20.54 17.20
N VAL A 289 3.51 -19.58 17.12
CA VAL A 289 3.44 -18.49 16.14
C VAL A 289 4.44 -18.77 15.03
N PHE A 290 3.92 -18.98 13.82
CA PHE A 290 4.67 -19.44 12.65
C PHE A 290 4.67 -18.41 11.53
N PRO A 291 5.69 -18.38 10.65
CA PRO A 291 5.61 -17.57 9.43
C PRO A 291 4.52 -18.11 8.49
N THR A 292 3.79 -17.21 7.82
CA THR A 292 2.72 -17.58 6.85
C THR A 292 3.18 -18.58 5.80
N THR A 293 4.46 -18.53 5.39
CA THR A 293 5.03 -19.45 4.40
C THR A 293 5.08 -20.91 4.86
N GLN A 294 4.95 -21.19 6.15
CA GLN A 294 4.93 -22.55 6.69
C GLN A 294 3.57 -23.22 6.50
N PHE A 295 2.47 -22.45 6.44
CA PHE A 295 1.10 -22.95 6.44
C PHE A 295 0.84 -23.99 5.33
N VAL A 296 1.23 -23.69 4.08
CA VAL A 296 1.04 -24.58 2.93
C VAL A 296 1.75 -25.93 3.17
N THR A 297 2.96 -25.89 3.72
CA THR A 297 3.72 -27.11 4.03
C THR A 297 3.03 -27.95 5.09
N ASP A 298 2.53 -27.32 6.15
CA ASP A 298 1.84 -27.99 7.24
C ASP A 298 0.53 -28.61 6.75
N ALA A 299 -0.26 -27.87 5.96
CA ALA A 299 -1.50 -28.35 5.37
C ALA A 299 -1.29 -29.56 4.44
N GLN A 300 -0.27 -29.51 3.58
CA GLN A 300 0.02 -30.61 2.64
C GLN A 300 0.52 -31.88 3.34
N ASN A 301 1.18 -31.75 4.48
CA ASN A 301 1.78 -32.87 5.21
C ASN A 301 0.91 -33.40 6.36
N GLY A 302 -0.28 -32.84 6.62
CA GLY A 302 -1.14 -33.25 7.75
C GLY A 302 -0.58 -32.82 9.10
N ASN A 303 0.06 -31.67 9.15
CA ASN A 303 0.65 -31.08 10.36
C ASN A 303 -0.14 -29.85 10.84
N LEU A 304 -1.35 -29.61 10.30
CA LEU A 304 -2.17 -28.50 10.77
C LEU A 304 -2.53 -28.69 12.24
N PRO A 305 -2.37 -27.65 13.09
CA PRO A 305 -2.97 -27.65 14.42
C PRO A 305 -4.48 -27.82 14.36
N ALA A 306 -5.09 -28.28 15.45
CA ALA A 306 -6.53 -28.37 15.55
C ALA A 306 -7.25 -27.03 15.35
N VAL A 307 -6.60 -25.93 15.75
CA VAL A 307 -7.06 -24.57 15.43
C VAL A 307 -5.90 -23.76 14.84
N SER A 308 -6.10 -23.18 13.68
CA SER A 308 -5.13 -22.36 12.97
C SER A 308 -5.71 -21.01 12.61
N TRP A 309 -5.08 -19.91 13.06
CA TRP A 309 -5.32 -18.58 12.53
C TRP A 309 -4.29 -18.30 11.42
N LEU A 310 -4.72 -17.74 10.32
CA LEU A 310 -3.86 -17.41 9.20
C LEU A 310 -4.09 -15.94 8.79
N ALA A 311 -3.20 -15.07 9.23
CA ALA A 311 -3.17 -13.67 8.86
C ALA A 311 -2.32 -13.45 7.60
N THR A 312 -2.67 -12.46 6.80
CA THR A 312 -2.06 -12.19 5.50
C THR A 312 -0.96 -11.13 5.56
N GLY A 313 -0.11 -11.09 4.54
CA GLY A 313 0.86 -10.03 4.25
C GLY A 313 0.39 -9.11 3.13
N LEU A 314 1.22 -8.90 2.11
CA LEU A 314 0.87 -8.14 0.90
C LEU A 314 -0.27 -8.77 0.09
N GLU A 315 -0.69 -9.95 0.45
CA GLU A 315 -1.81 -10.71 -0.12
C GLU A 315 -3.14 -10.43 0.60
N SER A 316 -3.17 -9.45 1.50
CA SER A 316 -4.32 -9.12 2.34
C SER A 316 -5.50 -8.52 1.60
N GLU A 317 -5.27 -7.94 0.41
CA GLU A 317 -6.26 -7.16 -0.37
C GLU A 317 -6.56 -5.79 0.21
N HIS A 318 -5.76 -5.35 1.19
CA HIS A 318 -5.88 -4.02 1.78
C HIS A 318 -5.92 -2.93 0.70
N PRO A 319 -6.90 -2.02 0.70
CA PRO A 319 -7.00 -0.94 -0.28
C PRO A 319 -5.70 -0.16 -0.42
N ASN A 320 -5.44 0.39 -1.61
CA ASN A 320 -4.27 1.16 -2.04
C ASN A 320 -2.92 0.43 -2.10
N LEU A 321 -2.70 -0.65 -1.32
CA LEU A 321 -1.39 -1.31 -1.22
C LEU A 321 -1.36 -2.70 -1.86
N CYS A 322 -2.48 -3.44 -1.81
CA CYS A 322 -2.53 -4.85 -2.13
C CYS A 322 -3.47 -5.15 -3.29
N SER A 323 -3.01 -5.96 -4.23
CA SER A 323 -3.84 -6.44 -5.34
C SER A 323 -4.85 -7.45 -4.85
N ILE A 324 -6.12 -7.24 -5.22
CA ILE A 324 -7.22 -8.17 -4.96
C ILE A 324 -6.96 -9.52 -5.66
N CYS A 325 -6.51 -9.46 -6.92
CA CYS A 325 -6.21 -10.68 -7.69
C CYS A 325 -5.05 -11.49 -7.08
N VAL A 326 -4.00 -10.82 -6.59
CA VAL A 326 -2.88 -11.51 -5.90
C VAL A 326 -3.36 -12.12 -4.59
N GLY A 327 -4.20 -11.40 -3.85
CA GLY A 327 -4.79 -11.89 -2.60
C GLY A 327 -5.71 -13.08 -2.82
N GLU A 328 -6.57 -13.05 -3.86
CA GLU A 328 -7.40 -14.19 -4.25
C GLU A 328 -6.56 -15.41 -4.61
N ASN A 329 -5.48 -15.23 -5.41
CA ASN A 329 -4.56 -16.32 -5.77
C ASN A 329 -3.90 -16.94 -4.54
N TRP A 330 -3.41 -16.11 -3.62
CA TRP A 330 -2.83 -16.59 -2.37
C TRP A 330 -3.84 -17.40 -1.56
N THR A 331 -5.08 -16.92 -1.44
CA THR A 331 -6.16 -17.62 -0.74
C THR A 331 -6.46 -18.97 -1.40
N VAL A 332 -6.49 -19.03 -2.74
CA VAL A 332 -6.65 -20.28 -3.50
C VAL A 332 -5.52 -21.26 -3.20
N GLU A 333 -4.27 -20.80 -3.12
CA GLU A 333 -3.12 -21.64 -2.79
C GLU A 333 -3.24 -22.26 -1.38
N GLN A 334 -3.66 -21.46 -0.38
CA GLN A 334 -3.85 -21.94 0.98
C GLN A 334 -4.97 -23.01 1.05
N ILE A 335 -6.13 -22.69 0.45
CA ILE A 335 -7.28 -23.62 0.45
C ILE A 335 -6.98 -24.89 -0.36
N ASN A 336 -6.32 -24.77 -1.52
CA ASN A 336 -5.89 -25.94 -2.29
C ASN A 336 -4.91 -26.82 -1.50
N ALA A 337 -4.00 -26.25 -0.71
CA ALA A 337 -3.08 -27.01 0.13
C ALA A 337 -3.83 -27.85 1.17
N ILE A 338 -4.86 -27.28 1.82
CA ILE A 338 -5.73 -28.01 2.75
C ILE A 338 -6.51 -29.11 2.02
N MET A 339 -7.14 -28.78 0.88
CA MET A 339 -7.97 -29.70 0.12
C MET A 339 -7.19 -30.86 -0.48
N GLN A 340 -5.91 -30.68 -0.80
CA GLN A 340 -4.99 -31.71 -1.30
C GLN A 340 -4.29 -32.46 -0.18
N GLY A 341 -4.30 -31.91 1.03
CA GLY A 341 -3.71 -32.51 2.21
C GLY A 341 -4.59 -33.63 2.82
N PRO A 342 -4.05 -34.39 3.78
CA PRO A 342 -4.76 -35.51 4.40
C PRO A 342 -5.92 -35.04 5.28
N ASP A 343 -5.89 -33.79 5.78
CA ASP A 343 -6.84 -33.29 6.79
C ASP A 343 -8.13 -32.71 6.19
N TRP A 344 -8.27 -32.64 4.86
CA TRP A 344 -9.45 -32.07 4.20
C TRP A 344 -10.77 -32.62 4.75
N ASN A 345 -10.87 -33.91 4.90
CA ASN A 345 -12.11 -34.57 5.32
C ASN A 345 -12.55 -34.24 6.75
N THR A 346 -11.72 -33.52 7.50
CA THR A 346 -11.97 -33.15 8.91
C THR A 346 -11.80 -31.65 9.15
N THR A 347 -11.73 -30.84 8.09
CA THR A 347 -11.43 -29.39 8.20
C THR A 347 -12.65 -28.53 7.95
N ALA A 348 -12.80 -27.49 8.77
CA ALA A 348 -13.66 -26.33 8.51
C ALA A 348 -12.79 -25.07 8.33
N ILE A 349 -12.98 -24.34 7.22
CA ILE A 349 -12.29 -23.11 6.90
C ILE A 349 -13.30 -21.98 7.00
N PHE A 350 -12.98 -20.95 7.78
CA PHE A 350 -13.68 -19.67 7.84
C PHE A 350 -12.77 -18.62 7.17
N LEU A 351 -13.17 -18.16 6.00
CA LEU A 351 -12.49 -17.10 5.27
C LEU A 351 -13.28 -15.81 5.47
N VAL A 352 -12.67 -14.80 6.13
CA VAL A 352 -13.32 -13.54 6.48
C VAL A 352 -12.45 -12.34 6.12
N TRP A 353 -13.10 -11.17 6.03
CA TRP A 353 -12.44 -9.86 6.02
C TRP A 353 -12.67 -9.19 7.38
N ASP A 354 -11.69 -8.44 7.86
CA ASP A 354 -11.61 -7.96 9.24
C ASP A 354 -12.52 -6.77 9.53
N ASP A 355 -12.59 -5.81 8.60
CA ASP A 355 -13.42 -4.63 8.72
C ASP A 355 -13.91 -4.10 7.36
N PHE A 356 -14.67 -3.01 7.38
CA PHE A 356 -15.35 -2.45 6.21
C PHE A 356 -14.45 -1.67 5.24
N GLY A 357 -13.21 -1.31 5.63
CA GLY A 357 -12.26 -0.57 4.78
C GLY A 357 -12.73 0.79 4.27
N GLY A 358 -13.72 1.40 4.94
CA GLY A 358 -14.35 2.64 4.49
C GLY A 358 -15.36 2.47 3.34
N PHE A 359 -15.58 1.26 2.83
CA PHE A 359 -16.54 0.98 1.78
C PHE A 359 -17.97 0.97 2.28
N TYR A 360 -18.90 1.32 1.39
CA TYR A 360 -20.33 1.30 1.62
C TYR A 360 -20.86 -0.13 1.84
N ASP A 361 -21.76 -0.26 2.79
CA ASP A 361 -22.68 -1.39 2.94
C ASP A 361 -24.07 -0.87 3.26
N HIS A 362 -25.12 -1.50 2.73
CA HIS A 362 -26.48 -0.99 2.87
C HIS A 362 -27.17 -1.48 4.13
N VAL A 363 -26.64 -2.49 4.82
CA VAL A 363 -27.30 -3.08 5.98
C VAL A 363 -26.84 -2.41 7.27
N THR A 364 -27.81 -1.94 8.06
CA THR A 364 -27.53 -1.35 9.37
C THR A 364 -27.02 -2.43 10.33
N PRO A 365 -25.81 -2.27 10.92
CA PRO A 365 -25.28 -3.22 11.88
C PRO A 365 -26.12 -3.27 13.17
N PRO A 366 -26.33 -4.46 13.75
CA PRO A 366 -26.99 -4.61 15.04
C PRO A 366 -26.20 -3.99 16.20
N VAL A 367 -26.90 -3.46 17.18
CA VAL A 367 -26.30 -3.00 18.43
C VAL A 367 -26.39 -4.15 19.45
N VAL A 368 -25.29 -4.81 19.73
CA VAL A 368 -25.20 -5.96 20.65
C VAL A 368 -24.62 -5.58 22.02
N ASP A 369 -23.81 -4.52 22.07
CA ASP A 369 -23.24 -3.93 23.28
C ASP A 369 -22.89 -2.44 23.05
N SER A 370 -22.07 -1.84 23.92
CA SER A 370 -21.65 -0.43 23.82
C SER A 370 -20.75 -0.12 22.62
N PHE A 371 -20.13 -1.13 22.03
CA PHE A 371 -19.27 -0.98 20.85
C PHE A 371 -20.03 -1.26 19.54
N GLY A 372 -21.18 -1.95 19.63
CA GLY A 372 -21.98 -2.37 18.46
C GLY A 372 -21.26 -3.31 17.53
N LEU A 373 -21.94 -3.78 16.49
CA LEU A 373 -21.29 -4.42 15.35
C LEU A 373 -20.92 -3.36 14.31
N GLY A 374 -19.79 -3.54 13.61
CA GLY A 374 -19.45 -2.71 12.46
C GLY A 374 -20.17 -3.15 11.18
N PRO A 375 -19.97 -2.47 10.05
CA PRO A 375 -20.57 -2.85 8.76
C PRO A 375 -20.29 -4.30 8.39
N ARG A 376 -21.16 -4.88 7.56
CA ARG A 376 -20.98 -6.27 7.12
C ARG A 376 -19.67 -6.46 6.38
N VAL A 377 -19.06 -7.62 6.62
CA VAL A 377 -17.88 -8.12 5.94
C VAL A 377 -18.19 -9.47 5.27
N PRO A 378 -17.50 -9.87 4.21
CA PRO A 378 -17.73 -11.19 3.63
C PRO A 378 -17.28 -12.31 4.56
N MET A 379 -18.03 -13.45 4.57
CA MET A 379 -17.55 -14.71 5.13
C MET A 379 -17.92 -15.88 4.23
N LEU A 380 -16.92 -16.72 3.94
CA LEU A 380 -17.12 -18.02 3.30
C LEU A 380 -16.82 -19.15 4.28
N VAL A 381 -17.74 -20.11 4.40
CA VAL A 381 -17.53 -21.34 5.19
C VAL A 381 -17.27 -22.48 4.22
N ILE A 382 -16.04 -22.99 4.21
CA ILE A 382 -15.55 -23.99 3.26
C ILE A 382 -15.19 -25.25 4.05
N SER A 383 -15.95 -26.32 3.79
CA SER A 383 -15.77 -27.60 4.51
C SER A 383 -16.34 -28.74 3.66
N PRO A 384 -15.85 -29.99 3.83
CA PRO A 384 -16.50 -31.16 3.26
C PRO A 384 -17.92 -31.36 3.80
N TYR A 385 -18.26 -30.77 4.93
CA TYR A 385 -19.59 -30.80 5.54
C TYR A 385 -20.39 -29.50 5.35
N ALA A 386 -19.91 -28.57 4.55
CA ALA A 386 -20.64 -27.35 4.26
C ALA A 386 -22.01 -27.67 3.64
N LYS A 387 -23.05 -27.01 4.14
CA LYS A 387 -24.45 -27.25 3.75
C LYS A 387 -24.65 -27.01 2.26
N VAL A 388 -25.50 -27.83 1.66
CA VAL A 388 -25.84 -27.73 0.23
C VAL A 388 -27.14 -26.95 0.07
N GLY A 389 -27.13 -25.98 -0.81
CA GLY A 389 -28.30 -25.19 -1.18
C GLY A 389 -29.19 -25.84 -2.24
N SER A 390 -30.22 -25.13 -2.67
CA SER A 390 -31.11 -25.56 -3.79
C SER A 390 -31.55 -24.29 -4.56
N PRO A 391 -31.41 -24.26 -5.88
CA PRO A 391 -30.78 -25.26 -6.76
C PRO A 391 -29.26 -25.06 -6.82
N GLY A 392 -28.47 -26.08 -6.58
CA GLY A 392 -27.01 -26.07 -6.70
C GLY A 392 -26.28 -26.37 -5.41
N PRO A 393 -24.95 -26.48 -5.46
CA PRO A 393 -24.16 -26.90 -4.31
C PRO A 393 -23.89 -25.78 -3.28
N GLY A 394 -24.00 -24.50 -3.64
CA GLY A 394 -23.79 -23.37 -2.73
C GLY A 394 -24.99 -23.10 -1.84
N TYR A 395 -24.76 -22.65 -0.63
CA TYR A 395 -25.79 -22.24 0.33
C TYR A 395 -25.52 -20.80 0.78
N ILE A 396 -26.56 -19.98 0.88
CA ILE A 396 -26.48 -18.64 1.47
C ILE A 396 -27.06 -18.74 2.88
N SER A 397 -26.25 -18.41 3.90
CA SER A 397 -26.73 -18.26 5.25
C SER A 397 -27.11 -16.78 5.48
N HIS A 398 -28.36 -16.58 5.92
CA HIS A 398 -28.92 -15.28 6.31
C HIS A 398 -28.91 -15.12 7.84
N THR A 399 -28.16 -15.95 8.55
CA THR A 399 -28.02 -15.83 10.00
C THR A 399 -27.02 -14.75 10.31
N GLN A 400 -27.37 -13.88 11.25
CA GLN A 400 -26.45 -12.85 11.73
C GLN A 400 -25.26 -13.50 12.43
N TYR A 401 -24.05 -13.22 11.95
CA TYR A 401 -22.78 -13.66 12.54
C TYR A 401 -21.86 -12.48 12.81
N GLU A 402 -20.85 -12.73 13.61
CA GLU A 402 -19.69 -11.89 13.85
C GLU A 402 -18.46 -12.78 14.12
N PHE A 403 -17.27 -12.20 14.36
CA PHE A 403 -16.06 -13.00 14.61
C PHE A 403 -16.18 -13.89 15.85
N SER A 404 -16.88 -13.41 16.90
CA SER A 404 -17.14 -14.21 18.09
C SER A 404 -18.03 -15.44 17.81
N SER A 405 -18.76 -15.47 16.69
CA SER A 405 -19.50 -16.67 16.25
C SER A 405 -18.53 -17.79 15.84
N VAL A 406 -17.37 -17.45 15.24
CA VAL A 406 -16.33 -18.43 14.90
C VAL A 406 -15.65 -18.95 16.16
N LEU A 407 -15.39 -18.08 17.16
CA LEU A 407 -14.85 -18.50 18.45
C LEU A 407 -15.79 -19.46 19.15
N LYS A 408 -17.09 -19.13 19.21
CA LYS A 408 -18.13 -19.99 19.76
C LYS A 408 -18.16 -21.36 19.09
N PHE A 409 -18.08 -21.43 17.76
CA PHE A 409 -17.99 -22.68 17.02
C PHE A 409 -16.79 -23.53 17.49
N ILE A 410 -15.62 -22.91 17.69
CA ILE A 410 -14.42 -23.60 18.18
C ILE A 410 -14.61 -24.07 19.62
N GLU A 411 -15.18 -23.25 20.48
CA GLU A 411 -15.48 -23.56 21.89
C GLU A 411 -16.45 -24.77 21.99
N GLU A 412 -17.52 -24.76 21.24
CA GLU A 412 -18.47 -25.87 21.18
C GLU A 412 -17.84 -27.15 20.61
N LEU A 413 -16.99 -27.01 19.58
CA LEU A 413 -16.29 -28.13 18.96
C LEU A 413 -15.36 -28.83 19.93
N PHE A 414 -14.63 -28.09 20.75
CA PHE A 414 -13.66 -28.69 21.71
C PHE A 414 -14.16 -28.73 23.16
N GLY A 415 -15.40 -28.31 23.41
CA GLY A 415 -16.03 -28.36 24.75
C GLY A 415 -15.39 -27.36 25.71
N LEU A 416 -15.01 -26.15 25.22
CA LEU A 416 -14.43 -25.09 25.98
C LEU A 416 -15.51 -24.14 26.52
N PRO A 417 -15.31 -23.51 27.69
CA PRO A 417 -16.20 -22.45 28.15
C PRO A 417 -16.01 -21.19 27.28
N PRO A 418 -17.03 -20.35 27.11
CA PRO A 418 -16.89 -19.07 26.44
C PRO A 418 -15.93 -18.17 27.19
N LEU A 419 -15.23 -17.29 26.46
CA LEU A 419 -14.27 -16.34 27.00
C LEU A 419 -14.94 -15.13 27.67
N THR A 420 -16.04 -14.66 27.04
CA THR A 420 -16.73 -13.43 27.44
C THR A 420 -18.26 -13.60 27.27
N ALA A 421 -19.01 -12.59 27.63
CA ALA A 421 -20.44 -12.54 27.31
C ALA A 421 -20.69 -12.40 25.80
N ARG A 422 -19.71 -11.88 25.04
CA ARG A 422 -19.85 -11.62 23.62
C ARG A 422 -19.96 -12.93 22.81
N ASP A 423 -19.00 -13.82 22.95
CA ASP A 423 -18.99 -15.14 22.29
C ASP A 423 -20.09 -16.06 22.85
N ALA A 424 -20.34 -16.00 24.16
CA ALA A 424 -21.47 -16.73 24.77
C ALA A 424 -22.81 -16.41 24.11
N ASN A 425 -23.05 -15.15 23.74
CA ASN A 425 -24.31 -14.67 23.15
C ASN A 425 -24.28 -14.57 21.61
N ALA A 426 -23.14 -14.77 20.98
CA ALA A 426 -23.04 -14.80 19.51
C ALA A 426 -23.90 -15.95 18.93
N ASN A 427 -24.37 -15.76 17.69
CA ASN A 427 -25.09 -16.82 17.00
C ASN A 427 -24.13 -17.95 16.61
N ASP A 428 -24.67 -19.18 16.65
CA ASP A 428 -23.95 -20.38 16.26
C ASP A 428 -23.86 -20.51 14.73
N ILE A 429 -22.70 -20.90 14.21
CA ILE A 429 -22.45 -21.11 12.77
C ILE A 429 -22.80 -22.55 12.33
N THR A 430 -23.24 -23.42 13.21
CA THR A 430 -23.52 -24.84 12.86
C THR A 430 -24.64 -24.99 11.83
N ASP A 431 -25.51 -24.01 11.63
CA ASP A 431 -26.50 -23.97 10.56
C ASP A 431 -25.89 -23.94 9.14
N SER A 432 -24.61 -23.57 9.04
CA SER A 432 -23.81 -23.61 7.80
C SER A 432 -23.30 -25.01 7.44
N PHE A 433 -23.55 -26.00 8.29
CA PHE A 433 -23.09 -27.39 8.12
C PHE A 433 -24.22 -28.39 8.01
N ASP A 434 -23.97 -29.50 7.30
CA ASP A 434 -24.74 -30.71 7.33
C ASP A 434 -23.80 -31.91 7.64
N PHE A 435 -23.71 -32.28 8.91
CA PHE A 435 -22.87 -33.38 9.37
C PHE A 435 -23.45 -34.75 9.05
N THR A 436 -24.62 -34.82 8.44
CA THR A 436 -25.25 -36.10 8.00
C THR A 436 -24.86 -36.48 6.59
N GLN A 437 -24.32 -35.53 5.80
CA GLN A 437 -23.84 -35.78 4.45
C GLN A 437 -22.49 -36.51 4.43
N SER A 438 -22.21 -37.20 3.35
CA SER A 438 -20.85 -37.71 3.07
C SER A 438 -19.90 -36.52 2.82
N PRO A 439 -18.63 -36.60 3.27
CA PRO A 439 -17.65 -35.56 3.00
C PRO A 439 -17.56 -35.24 1.50
N ARG A 440 -17.63 -33.97 1.15
CA ARG A 440 -17.53 -33.51 -0.24
C ARG A 440 -16.09 -33.60 -0.74
N SER A 441 -15.95 -33.93 -2.02
CA SER A 441 -14.64 -33.97 -2.67
C SER A 441 -13.97 -32.57 -2.68
N PRO A 442 -12.63 -32.52 -2.68
CA PRO A 442 -11.90 -31.28 -2.85
C PRO A 442 -12.30 -30.51 -4.12
N LEU A 443 -12.42 -29.21 -4.01
CA LEU A 443 -12.60 -28.27 -5.13
C LEU A 443 -11.28 -27.53 -5.37
N ILE A 444 -10.46 -28.03 -6.28
CA ILE A 444 -9.16 -27.45 -6.59
C ILE A 444 -9.32 -26.38 -7.65
N LEU A 445 -9.06 -25.13 -7.31
CA LEU A 445 -9.16 -23.99 -8.20
C LEU A 445 -7.79 -23.62 -8.77
N GLN A 446 -7.81 -22.94 -9.93
CA GLN A 446 -6.60 -22.43 -10.57
C GLN A 446 -6.38 -21.00 -10.22
N THR A 447 -5.13 -20.66 -9.98
CA THR A 447 -4.70 -19.27 -9.81
C THR A 447 -4.69 -18.53 -11.15
N ARG A 448 -4.84 -17.20 -11.10
CA ARG A 448 -4.98 -16.30 -12.25
C ARG A 448 -3.68 -15.61 -12.62
N SER A 449 -3.66 -14.90 -13.74
CA SER A 449 -2.54 -14.07 -14.22
C SER A 449 -2.63 -12.76 -13.56
N CYS A 450 -3.30 -12.08 -12.97
CA CYS A 450 -3.31 -10.77 -12.29
C CYS A 450 -2.62 -9.65 -13.12
N PRO A 451 -3.25 -9.21 -14.21
CA PRO A 451 -2.73 -8.14 -15.05
C PRO A 451 -2.94 -6.76 -14.41
N ILE A 452 -1.85 -6.03 -14.16
CA ILE A 452 -1.92 -4.70 -13.57
C ILE A 452 -1.15 -3.70 -14.42
N PRO A 453 -1.83 -2.70 -15.03
CA PRO A 453 -1.18 -1.54 -15.63
C PRO A 453 -0.48 -0.68 -14.57
N SER A 454 0.66 -0.09 -14.90
CA SER A 454 1.41 0.77 -13.98
C SER A 454 0.68 2.05 -13.56
N THR A 455 -0.41 2.37 -14.23
CA THR A 455 -1.34 3.47 -13.91
C THR A 455 -2.67 3.24 -14.64
N SER A 456 -3.76 3.72 -14.07
CA SER A 456 -5.08 3.76 -14.73
C SER A 456 -5.29 5.01 -15.58
N VAL A 457 -4.43 6.04 -15.42
CA VAL A 457 -4.52 7.31 -16.17
C VAL A 457 -3.14 7.73 -16.64
N VAL A 458 -3.02 8.07 -17.95
CA VAL A 458 -1.83 8.72 -18.50
C VAL A 458 -2.20 10.13 -18.94
N ALA A 459 -1.62 11.14 -18.30
CA ALA A 459 -1.82 12.55 -18.64
C ALA A 459 -0.58 13.11 -19.35
N PHE A 460 -0.77 13.59 -20.56
CA PHE A 460 0.31 14.15 -21.42
C PHE A 460 0.53 15.66 -21.23
N GLY A 461 -0.38 16.36 -20.56
CA GLY A 461 -0.34 17.81 -20.46
C GLY A 461 -0.59 18.52 -21.81
N GLY A 462 -0.02 19.71 -21.96
CA GLY A 462 -0.10 20.49 -23.20
C GLY A 462 0.85 19.99 -24.27
N GLN A 463 0.37 19.81 -25.49
CA GLN A 463 1.15 19.40 -26.65
C GLN A 463 0.72 20.21 -27.88
N ALA A 464 1.67 20.72 -28.65
CA ALA A 464 1.35 21.49 -29.85
C ALA A 464 0.61 20.66 -30.89
N VAL A 465 -0.46 21.21 -31.45
CA VAL A 465 -1.29 20.56 -32.48
C VAL A 465 -0.42 20.07 -33.64
N GLY A 466 -0.65 18.82 -34.06
CA GLY A 466 0.11 18.15 -35.11
C GLY A 466 1.50 17.66 -34.70
N SER A 467 1.98 17.96 -33.48
CA SER A 467 3.25 17.44 -32.98
C SER A 467 3.02 16.26 -32.02
N THR A 468 3.94 15.31 -32.04
CA THR A 468 3.84 14.10 -31.20
C THR A 468 4.61 14.30 -29.92
N SER A 469 3.99 13.98 -28.79
CA SER A 469 4.61 14.05 -27.46
C SER A 469 5.79 13.07 -27.32
N PRO A 470 6.72 13.29 -26.38
CA PRO A 470 7.56 12.21 -25.90
C PRO A 470 6.71 11.02 -25.47
N GLY A 471 7.21 9.79 -25.69
CA GLY A 471 6.46 8.60 -25.32
C GLY A 471 6.45 8.37 -23.83
N TYR A 472 5.27 8.19 -23.25
CA TYR A 472 5.08 7.69 -21.90
C TYR A 472 5.27 6.17 -21.89
N THR A 473 6.04 5.64 -20.95
CA THR A 473 6.21 4.19 -20.80
C THR A 473 5.17 3.66 -19.83
N LEU A 474 4.16 2.98 -20.35
CA LEU A 474 3.18 2.20 -19.58
C LEU A 474 3.71 0.77 -19.45
N SER A 475 3.79 0.26 -18.23
CA SER A 475 4.10 -1.15 -17.98
C SER A 475 2.82 -1.91 -17.67
N LEU A 476 2.65 -3.10 -18.25
CA LEU A 476 1.66 -4.09 -17.84
C LEU A 476 2.40 -5.23 -17.14
N SER A 477 2.16 -5.40 -15.86
CA SER A 477 2.76 -6.45 -15.04
C SER A 477 1.78 -7.61 -14.86
N ASN A 478 2.30 -8.83 -14.80
CA ASN A 478 1.57 -10.02 -14.41
C ASN A 478 2.07 -10.45 -13.03
N TYR A 479 1.29 -10.15 -12.00
CA TYR A 479 1.61 -10.50 -10.61
C TYR A 479 1.11 -11.89 -10.20
N GLY A 480 0.36 -12.57 -11.08
CA GLY A 480 -0.14 -13.91 -10.82
C GLY A 480 0.86 -15.00 -11.19
N THR A 481 0.43 -16.24 -11.01
CA THR A 481 1.23 -17.45 -11.26
C THR A 481 0.97 -18.09 -12.62
N SER A 482 -0.06 -17.65 -13.34
CA SER A 482 -0.41 -18.10 -14.69
C SER A 482 0.08 -17.13 -15.77
N ASN A 483 0.23 -17.62 -17.01
CA ASN A 483 0.63 -16.77 -18.14
C ASN A 483 -0.52 -15.87 -18.58
N LEU A 484 -0.25 -14.58 -18.74
CA LEU A 484 -1.12 -13.61 -19.35
C LEU A 484 -0.89 -13.57 -20.87
N VAL A 485 -1.89 -13.90 -21.66
CA VAL A 485 -1.83 -13.81 -23.12
C VAL A 485 -2.60 -12.57 -23.59
N ILE A 486 -1.94 -11.66 -24.29
CA ILE A 486 -2.57 -10.45 -24.82
C ILE A 486 -3.21 -10.76 -26.17
N LYS A 487 -4.50 -10.53 -26.28
CA LYS A 487 -5.30 -10.77 -27.50
C LYS A 487 -5.29 -9.56 -28.42
N SER A 488 -5.42 -8.36 -27.87
CA SER A 488 -5.36 -7.10 -28.63
C SER A 488 -5.04 -5.92 -27.74
N ILE A 489 -4.43 -4.88 -28.33
CA ILE A 489 -4.25 -3.57 -27.72
C ILE A 489 -4.77 -2.53 -28.69
N THR A 490 -5.61 -1.60 -28.24
CA THR A 490 -6.15 -0.51 -29.04
C THR A 490 -6.06 0.80 -28.31
N THR A 491 -5.95 1.90 -29.05
CA THR A 491 -6.06 3.26 -28.51
C THR A 491 -7.14 4.03 -29.26
N THR A 492 -7.79 4.98 -28.58
CA THR A 492 -8.79 5.87 -29.18
C THR A 492 -8.34 7.33 -29.09
N GLY A 493 -8.97 8.22 -29.86
CA GLY A 493 -8.65 9.64 -29.89
C GLY A 493 -7.30 9.94 -30.53
N ASP A 494 -6.63 10.96 -30.01
CA ASP A 494 -5.35 11.48 -30.52
C ASP A 494 -4.14 10.72 -29.97
N PHE A 495 -4.32 9.47 -29.53
CA PHE A 495 -3.30 8.67 -28.85
C PHE A 495 -2.92 7.46 -29.68
N ALA A 496 -1.64 7.09 -29.60
CA ALA A 496 -1.10 5.89 -30.23
C ALA A 496 -0.18 5.14 -29.27
N TYR A 497 0.03 3.85 -29.53
CA TYR A 497 1.00 3.06 -28.77
C TYR A 497 1.98 2.34 -29.69
N ALA A 498 3.13 1.96 -29.14
CA ALA A 498 4.13 1.13 -29.78
C ALA A 498 4.78 0.19 -28.75
N GLY A 499 5.25 -0.95 -29.23
CA GLY A 499 5.91 -1.99 -28.43
C GLY A 499 5.17 -3.32 -28.49
N PRO A 500 5.90 -4.45 -28.56
CA PRO A 500 5.29 -5.78 -28.54
C PRO A 500 4.93 -6.19 -27.10
N CYS A 501 3.74 -6.75 -26.94
CA CYS A 501 3.30 -7.33 -25.67
C CYS A 501 2.37 -8.54 -25.95
N PRO A 502 2.84 -9.62 -26.59
CA PRO A 502 1.98 -10.74 -26.93
C PRO A 502 1.67 -11.65 -25.73
N ARG A 503 2.57 -11.68 -24.74
CA ARG A 503 2.48 -12.54 -23.56
C ARG A 503 3.34 -11.99 -22.42
N VAL A 504 2.83 -12.09 -21.20
CA VAL A 504 3.58 -11.77 -19.96
C VAL A 504 3.58 -13.00 -19.06
N GLY A 505 4.75 -13.55 -18.79
CA GLY A 505 4.88 -14.68 -17.86
C GLY A 505 4.66 -14.27 -16.40
N PRO A 506 4.50 -15.26 -15.49
CA PRO A 506 4.38 -15.01 -14.05
C PRO A 506 5.50 -14.11 -13.51
N GLY A 507 5.17 -13.10 -12.72
CA GLY A 507 6.11 -12.10 -12.19
C GLY A 507 6.79 -11.22 -13.24
N GLY A 508 6.39 -11.34 -14.52
CA GLY A 508 6.94 -10.57 -15.63
C GLY A 508 6.20 -9.27 -15.90
N GLN A 509 6.77 -8.48 -16.81
CA GLN A 509 6.12 -7.26 -17.31
C GLN A 509 6.43 -7.05 -18.80
N CYS A 510 5.54 -6.38 -19.50
CA CYS A 510 5.82 -5.76 -20.80
C CYS A 510 5.72 -4.24 -20.71
N ARG A 511 6.35 -3.54 -21.64
CA ARG A 511 6.38 -2.08 -21.68
C ARG A 511 5.84 -1.58 -23.01
N LEU A 512 4.86 -0.70 -22.93
CA LEU A 512 4.20 -0.06 -24.06
C LEU A 512 4.54 1.42 -24.05
N LYS A 513 4.96 1.96 -25.18
CA LYS A 513 5.23 3.38 -25.33
C LYS A 513 3.96 4.05 -25.86
N VAL A 514 3.31 4.88 -25.05
CA VAL A 514 2.11 5.64 -25.43
C VAL A 514 2.51 7.05 -25.84
N THR A 515 1.93 7.58 -26.92
CA THR A 515 2.17 8.93 -27.44
C THR A 515 0.86 9.67 -27.67
N PHE A 516 0.94 11.00 -27.63
CA PHE A 516 -0.16 11.91 -27.86
C PHE A 516 0.17 12.86 -29.01
N THR A 517 -0.71 12.93 -30.03
CA THR A 517 -0.57 13.82 -31.18
C THR A 517 -1.90 14.56 -31.39
N PRO A 518 -2.13 15.70 -30.72
CA PRO A 518 -3.41 16.39 -30.80
C PRO A 518 -3.73 16.85 -32.22
N THR A 519 -4.96 16.60 -32.65
CA THR A 519 -5.48 17.06 -33.95
C THR A 519 -6.19 18.41 -33.89
N ALA A 520 -6.50 18.90 -32.67
CA ALA A 520 -7.09 20.20 -32.42
C ALA A 520 -6.68 20.74 -31.04
N THR A 521 -6.87 22.01 -30.79
CA THR A 521 -6.64 22.67 -29.49
C THR A 521 -7.70 22.27 -28.46
N GLY A 522 -7.38 22.50 -27.17
CA GLY A 522 -8.25 22.19 -26.04
C GLY A 522 -8.09 20.76 -25.50
N PRO A 523 -8.92 20.38 -24.50
CA PRO A 523 -8.86 19.05 -23.85
C PRO A 523 -9.11 17.92 -24.86
N ARG A 524 -8.28 16.88 -24.79
CA ARG A 524 -8.34 15.66 -25.60
C ARG A 524 -8.38 14.47 -24.69
N THR A 525 -9.27 13.54 -24.94
CA THR A 525 -9.43 12.31 -24.18
C THR A 525 -9.43 11.09 -25.09
N GLY A 526 -9.01 9.97 -24.57
CA GLY A 526 -9.04 8.67 -25.22
C GLY A 526 -8.84 7.56 -24.20
N THR A 527 -8.80 6.34 -24.69
CA THR A 527 -8.55 5.15 -23.89
C THR A 527 -7.52 4.26 -24.55
N MET A 528 -6.74 3.56 -23.75
CA MET A 528 -6.00 2.38 -24.18
C MET A 528 -6.69 1.16 -23.60
N THR A 529 -7.12 0.25 -24.46
CA THR A 529 -7.81 -0.99 -24.08
C THR A 529 -6.91 -2.17 -24.40
N ILE A 530 -6.58 -2.97 -23.40
CA ILE A 530 -5.77 -4.17 -23.50
C ILE A 530 -6.70 -5.37 -23.25
N THR A 531 -7.01 -6.13 -24.28
CA THR A 531 -7.79 -7.37 -24.19
C THR A 531 -6.84 -8.54 -24.01
N ASP A 532 -7.02 -9.33 -22.95
CA ASP A 532 -6.14 -10.41 -22.58
C ASP A 532 -6.88 -11.71 -22.19
N SER A 533 -6.18 -12.66 -21.59
CA SER A 533 -6.73 -13.95 -21.19
C SER A 533 -7.26 -14.01 -19.77
N ASP A 534 -7.06 -12.96 -18.98
CA ASP A 534 -7.57 -12.92 -17.60
C ASP A 534 -9.09 -12.69 -17.57
N SER A 535 -9.74 -13.12 -16.50
CA SER A 535 -11.18 -12.93 -16.32
C SER A 535 -11.59 -11.47 -16.15
N SER A 536 -10.70 -10.64 -15.63
CA SER A 536 -10.89 -9.19 -15.49
C SER A 536 -10.66 -8.40 -16.79
N SER A 537 -10.36 -9.09 -17.90
CA SER A 537 -10.18 -8.43 -19.22
C SER A 537 -11.45 -7.74 -19.72
N PRO A 538 -11.37 -6.54 -20.33
CA PRO A 538 -10.14 -5.83 -20.72
C PRO A 538 -9.58 -4.90 -19.64
N GLN A 539 -8.26 -4.72 -19.61
CA GLN A 539 -7.62 -3.66 -18.85
C GLN A 539 -7.76 -2.33 -19.58
N VAL A 540 -8.25 -1.30 -18.91
CA VAL A 540 -8.52 0.01 -19.51
C VAL A 540 -7.67 1.09 -18.83
N VAL A 541 -6.95 1.87 -19.64
CA VAL A 541 -6.17 3.02 -19.19
C VAL A 541 -6.72 4.28 -19.85
N THR A 542 -7.13 5.25 -19.04
CA THR A 542 -7.60 6.55 -19.53
C THR A 542 -6.41 7.38 -20.00
N LEU A 543 -6.55 8.00 -21.18
CA LEU A 543 -5.54 8.86 -21.78
C LEU A 543 -6.08 10.28 -21.87
N THR A 544 -5.30 11.27 -21.40
CA THR A 544 -5.70 12.68 -21.44
C THR A 544 -4.55 13.55 -21.91
N GLY A 545 -4.88 14.67 -22.53
CA GLY A 545 -3.93 15.69 -22.96
C GLY A 545 -4.64 16.95 -23.41
N THR A 546 -3.90 18.04 -23.62
CA THR A 546 -4.47 19.29 -24.14
C THR A 546 -3.73 19.69 -25.41
N GLY A 547 -4.46 19.83 -26.51
CA GLY A 547 -3.90 20.39 -27.74
C GLY A 547 -3.65 21.90 -27.57
N SER A 548 -2.49 22.37 -27.97
CA SER A 548 -1.99 23.73 -27.79
C SER A 548 -1.54 24.32 -29.12
N ASN A 549 -1.71 25.63 -29.29
CA ASN A 549 -1.02 26.41 -30.33
C ASN A 549 0.37 26.88 -29.87
N VAL A 550 0.77 26.58 -28.65
CA VAL A 550 2.07 26.93 -28.08
C VAL A 550 2.98 25.71 -28.08
N SER A 551 4.15 25.86 -28.67
CA SER A 551 5.24 24.88 -28.53
C SER A 551 6.26 25.42 -27.53
N LEU A 552 6.28 24.83 -26.34
CA LEU A 552 7.34 25.00 -25.36
C LEU A 552 7.91 23.59 -25.09
N PRO A 553 9.12 23.26 -25.58
CA PRO A 553 9.62 21.91 -25.49
C PRO A 553 9.79 21.50 -24.03
N VAL A 554 8.97 20.54 -23.61
CA VAL A 554 9.03 19.89 -22.30
C VAL A 554 9.91 18.66 -22.45
N TYR A 555 11.09 18.69 -21.86
CA TYR A 555 11.98 17.52 -21.83
C TYR A 555 11.68 16.73 -20.55
N TYR A 556 11.28 15.47 -20.68
CA TYR A 556 11.32 14.58 -19.52
C TYR A 556 12.77 14.09 -19.32
N PRO A 557 13.34 14.21 -18.14
CA PRO A 557 12.78 14.55 -16.82
C PRO A 557 12.66 16.05 -16.52
N GLY A 558 12.80 16.96 -17.47
CA GLY A 558 12.83 18.41 -17.35
C GLY A 558 14.15 18.98 -17.83
N LEU A 559 14.35 20.29 -17.65
CA LEU A 559 15.63 20.94 -17.94
C LEU A 559 16.62 20.66 -16.79
N VAL A 560 17.60 19.81 -17.06
CA VAL A 560 18.59 19.37 -16.07
C VAL A 560 19.85 20.23 -16.17
N PHE A 561 20.19 20.90 -15.09
CA PHE A 561 21.43 21.67 -14.98
C PHE A 561 22.58 20.80 -14.47
N SER A 562 23.77 20.99 -15.04
CA SER A 562 24.96 20.28 -14.56
C SER A 562 25.28 20.64 -13.11
N LYS A 563 25.83 19.65 -12.36
CA LYS A 563 26.26 19.81 -10.97
C LYS A 563 27.10 21.08 -10.78
N ARG A 564 26.81 21.87 -9.73
CA ARG A 564 27.48 23.14 -9.44
C ARG A 564 28.09 23.16 -8.04
N ILE A 565 29.17 23.89 -7.90
CA ILE A 565 29.67 24.32 -6.61
C ILE A 565 28.76 25.43 -6.11
N PHE A 566 28.37 25.39 -4.83
CA PHE A 566 27.57 26.47 -4.23
C PHE A 566 28.17 27.85 -4.50
N GLY A 567 27.31 28.81 -4.88
CA GLY A 567 27.70 30.16 -5.26
C GLY A 567 28.19 30.33 -6.70
N THR A 568 28.19 29.22 -7.51
CA THR A 568 28.46 29.32 -8.95
C THR A 568 27.19 29.13 -9.76
N THR A 569 27.18 29.65 -11.00
CA THR A 569 25.98 29.66 -11.85
C THR A 569 26.16 28.90 -13.14
N VAL A 570 25.05 28.40 -13.70
CA VAL A 570 24.97 27.88 -15.06
C VAL A 570 23.64 28.27 -15.68
N SER A 571 23.63 28.60 -16.96
CA SER A 571 22.41 28.95 -17.68
C SER A 571 22.14 28.02 -18.84
N GLN A 572 20.86 27.79 -19.13
CA GLN A 572 20.34 27.11 -20.32
C GLN A 572 19.18 27.92 -20.87
N SER A 573 18.83 27.70 -22.14
CA SER A 573 17.73 28.43 -22.78
C SER A 573 16.67 27.47 -23.27
N VAL A 574 15.41 27.90 -23.20
CA VAL A 574 14.27 27.22 -23.81
C VAL A 574 13.48 28.24 -24.64
N THR A 575 12.95 27.78 -25.78
CA THR A 575 12.24 28.64 -26.74
C THR A 575 10.75 28.31 -26.70
N LEU A 576 9.91 29.34 -26.53
CA LEU A 576 8.48 29.28 -26.72
C LEU A 576 8.18 29.74 -28.15
N THR A 577 7.39 28.98 -28.90
CA THR A 577 6.94 29.33 -30.26
C THR A 577 5.42 29.37 -30.26
N ASN A 578 4.85 30.47 -30.70
CA ASN A 578 3.43 30.59 -31.00
C ASN A 578 3.18 30.05 -32.41
N GLN A 579 2.59 28.85 -32.49
CA GLN A 579 2.22 28.19 -33.75
C GLN A 579 0.80 28.57 -34.22
N GLY A 580 0.08 29.36 -33.43
CA GLY A 580 -1.25 29.85 -33.76
C GLY A 580 -1.26 30.93 -34.84
N SER A 581 -2.44 31.23 -35.34
CA SER A 581 -2.69 32.28 -36.32
C SER A 581 -2.95 33.67 -35.69
N THR A 582 -3.03 33.76 -34.37
CA THR A 582 -3.25 34.96 -33.59
C THR A 582 -2.08 35.21 -32.65
N PRO A 583 -1.82 36.46 -32.21
CA PRO A 583 -0.85 36.73 -31.19
C PRO A 583 -1.20 36.00 -29.89
N LEU A 584 -0.21 35.39 -29.23
CA LEU A 584 -0.31 34.80 -27.91
C LEU A 584 -0.09 35.86 -26.85
N SER A 585 -1.03 36.04 -25.94
CA SER A 585 -0.95 37.00 -24.84
C SER A 585 -0.28 36.34 -23.62
N ILE A 586 0.84 36.86 -23.15
CA ILE A 586 1.54 36.38 -21.96
C ILE A 586 1.09 37.23 -20.77
N THR A 587 0.44 36.59 -19.80
CA THR A 587 -0.10 37.27 -18.61
C THR A 587 0.83 37.21 -17.40
N ASN A 588 1.62 36.15 -17.26
CA ASN A 588 2.58 36.02 -16.18
C ASN A 588 3.74 35.08 -16.56
N VAL A 589 4.93 35.37 -16.07
CA VAL A 589 6.09 34.49 -16.15
C VAL A 589 6.75 34.43 -14.79
N GLN A 590 6.77 33.27 -14.20
CA GLN A 590 7.42 33.06 -12.91
C GLN A 590 8.33 31.84 -12.91
N VAL A 591 9.34 31.86 -12.06
CA VAL A 591 10.12 30.66 -11.70
C VAL A 591 9.85 30.33 -10.24
N VAL A 592 9.41 29.12 -10.00
CA VAL A 592 9.24 28.55 -8.65
C VAL A 592 10.46 27.71 -8.34
N GLY A 593 11.05 27.88 -7.15
CA GLY A 593 12.30 27.25 -6.73
C GLY A 593 13.44 28.29 -6.59
N GLY A 594 13.88 28.56 -5.35
CA GLY A 594 14.78 29.69 -5.01
C GLY A 594 16.16 29.66 -5.69
N ALA A 595 16.64 28.46 -6.09
CA ALA A 595 17.91 28.30 -6.79
C ALA A 595 17.84 28.61 -8.30
N PHE A 596 16.64 28.88 -8.83
CA PHE A 596 16.46 29.16 -10.26
C PHE A 596 15.94 30.58 -10.50
N SER A 597 16.37 31.15 -11.60
CA SER A 597 15.91 32.46 -12.07
C SER A 597 15.76 32.44 -13.58
N GLN A 598 15.01 33.42 -14.13
CA GLN A 598 14.86 33.57 -15.58
C GLN A 598 15.01 35.04 -16.03
N THR A 599 15.40 35.19 -17.30
CA THR A 599 15.17 36.37 -18.12
C THR A 599 14.59 35.92 -19.45
N ASN A 600 13.75 36.72 -20.07
CA ASN A 600 13.12 36.35 -21.32
C ASN A 600 13.00 37.52 -22.33
N THR A 601 12.70 37.16 -23.58
CA THR A 601 12.47 38.08 -24.68
C THR A 601 11.00 38.13 -25.12
N CYS A 602 10.08 37.50 -24.35
CA CYS A 602 8.69 37.29 -24.77
C CYS A 602 7.82 38.55 -24.69
N GLY A 603 8.13 39.47 -23.76
CA GLY A 603 7.27 40.63 -23.49
C GLY A 603 5.88 40.19 -23.00
N GLN A 604 4.87 41.01 -23.33
CA GLN A 604 3.46 40.69 -23.00
C GLN A 604 2.71 39.95 -24.14
N SER A 605 3.34 39.78 -25.31
CA SER A 605 2.72 39.12 -26.45
C SER A 605 3.77 38.55 -27.40
N VAL A 606 3.48 37.35 -27.94
CA VAL A 606 4.26 36.71 -28.99
C VAL A 606 3.41 36.63 -30.26
N ALA A 607 3.84 37.30 -31.34
CA ALA A 607 3.09 37.35 -32.59
C ALA A 607 2.84 35.93 -33.16
N ALA A 608 1.83 35.79 -34.05
CA ALA A 608 1.54 34.57 -34.77
C ALA A 608 2.79 34.06 -35.52
N GLY A 609 3.13 32.80 -35.38
CA GLY A 609 4.30 32.15 -35.96
C GLY A 609 5.65 32.57 -35.39
N ALA A 610 5.70 33.53 -34.44
CA ALA A 610 6.93 34.00 -33.83
C ALA A 610 7.35 33.15 -32.61
N ASN A 611 8.58 33.40 -32.15
CA ASN A 611 9.14 32.77 -30.97
C ASN A 611 9.75 33.78 -30.00
N CYS A 612 9.91 33.34 -28.75
CA CYS A 612 10.66 34.07 -27.72
C CYS A 612 11.49 33.08 -26.90
N VAL A 613 12.49 33.59 -26.17
CA VAL A 613 13.46 32.75 -25.49
C VAL A 613 13.45 33.06 -23.99
N PHE A 614 13.41 32.03 -23.17
CA PHE A 614 13.68 32.07 -21.75
C PHE A 614 15.11 31.59 -21.51
N LYS A 615 15.93 32.45 -20.90
CA LYS A 615 17.23 32.07 -20.35
C LYS A 615 17.05 31.75 -18.87
N LEU A 616 17.23 30.48 -18.53
CA LEU A 616 17.10 29.97 -17.18
C LEU A 616 18.46 29.79 -16.54
N THR A 617 18.63 30.26 -15.32
CA THR A 617 19.90 30.24 -14.58
C THR A 617 19.71 29.44 -13.29
N PHE A 618 20.56 28.47 -13.07
CA PHE A 618 20.69 27.71 -11.82
C PHE A 618 21.85 28.31 -11.01
N ALA A 619 21.57 28.79 -9.80
CA ALA A 619 22.50 29.52 -8.93
C ALA A 619 22.32 29.05 -7.46
N PRO A 620 22.68 27.78 -7.13
CA PRO A 620 22.41 27.23 -5.80
C PRO A 620 23.22 27.94 -4.71
N THR A 621 22.59 28.23 -3.59
CA THR A 621 23.21 28.77 -2.37
C THR A 621 23.08 27.80 -1.22
N PHE A 622 23.93 27.91 -0.19
CA PHE A 622 23.83 27.06 1.00
C PHE A 622 22.50 27.26 1.79
N ALA A 623 21.92 28.45 1.70
CA ALA A 623 20.68 28.81 2.38
C ALA A 623 19.44 28.10 1.74
N GLU A 624 19.56 27.70 0.48
CA GLU A 624 18.48 27.08 -0.31
C GLU A 624 18.62 25.56 -0.37
N SER A 625 19.70 24.97 0.18
CA SER A 625 19.86 23.54 0.28
C SER A 625 18.88 22.97 1.33
N LEU A 626 18.12 21.97 0.95
CA LEU A 626 17.31 21.21 1.91
C LEU A 626 18.25 20.42 2.84
N PRO A 627 17.91 20.23 4.12
CA PRO A 627 18.82 19.62 5.11
C PRO A 627 19.29 18.21 4.81
N ALA A 628 18.79 17.56 3.75
CA ALA A 628 19.07 16.17 3.44
C ALA A 628 19.29 15.85 1.94
N SER A 629 19.30 16.82 1.03
CA SER A 629 19.46 16.53 -0.41
C SER A 629 20.32 17.59 -1.12
N PRO A 630 21.28 17.15 -1.98
CA PRO A 630 22.01 18.03 -2.88
C PRO A 630 21.19 18.49 -4.08
N ASP A 631 19.95 18.00 -4.22
CA ASP A 631 19.10 18.20 -5.39
C ASP A 631 18.19 19.41 -5.22
N PHE A 632 18.12 20.21 -6.25
CA PHE A 632 17.26 21.39 -6.35
C PHE A 632 16.21 21.16 -7.43
N TRP A 633 14.98 21.54 -7.14
CA TRP A 633 13.84 21.44 -8.04
C TRP A 633 13.14 22.77 -8.20
N GLY A 634 12.61 23.00 -9.38
CA GLY A 634 11.84 24.20 -9.68
C GLY A 634 11.01 24.04 -10.93
N ASN A 635 10.22 25.05 -11.25
CA ASN A 635 9.44 25.13 -12.48
C ASN A 635 9.53 26.55 -13.07
N LEU A 636 9.72 26.65 -14.39
CA LEU A 636 9.30 27.80 -15.14
C LEU A 636 7.82 27.64 -15.43
N VAL A 637 7.02 28.64 -15.08
CA VAL A 637 5.57 28.70 -15.32
C VAL A 637 5.27 29.93 -16.15
N VAL A 638 4.67 29.74 -17.32
CA VAL A 638 4.25 30.80 -18.25
C VAL A 638 2.73 30.75 -18.37
N SER A 639 2.06 31.75 -17.85
CA SER A 639 0.61 31.91 -17.99
C SER A 639 0.31 32.74 -19.25
N ASP A 640 -0.54 32.18 -20.09
CA ASP A 640 -0.91 32.78 -21.39
C ASP A 640 -2.41 32.49 -21.68
N ASP A 641 -2.89 32.90 -22.87
CA ASP A 641 -4.28 32.68 -23.29
C ASP A 641 -4.49 31.41 -24.15
N ASP A 642 -3.49 30.53 -24.22
CA ASP A 642 -3.64 29.21 -24.86
C ASP A 642 -4.46 28.25 -23.99
N PRO A 643 -5.27 27.36 -24.56
CA PRO A 643 -6.03 26.37 -23.79
C PRO A 643 -5.20 25.44 -22.89
N ALA A 644 -3.90 25.29 -23.16
CA ALA A 644 -2.98 24.47 -22.35
C ALA A 644 -2.23 25.31 -21.29
N SER A 645 -2.61 26.57 -21.09
CA SER A 645 -2.02 27.43 -20.06
C SER A 645 -2.34 26.91 -18.63
N PRO A 646 -1.38 27.02 -17.68
CA PRO A 646 -0.03 27.53 -17.86
C PRO A 646 0.93 26.53 -18.52
N GLN A 647 1.81 27.02 -19.38
CA GLN A 647 2.93 26.22 -19.90
C GLN A 647 3.97 26.04 -18.80
N THR A 648 4.40 24.80 -18.56
CA THR A 648 5.33 24.51 -17.45
C THR A 648 6.55 23.74 -17.92
N VAL A 649 7.74 24.18 -17.52
CA VAL A 649 8.99 23.44 -17.71
C VAL A 649 9.60 23.12 -16.36
N ARG A 650 9.74 21.83 -16.06
CA ARG A 650 10.41 21.37 -14.83
C ARG A 650 11.90 21.68 -14.91
N LEU A 651 12.47 22.16 -13.80
CA LEU A 651 13.89 22.49 -13.64
C LEU A 651 14.48 21.59 -12.56
N SER A 652 15.68 21.09 -12.80
CA SER A 652 16.43 20.34 -11.78
C SER A 652 17.93 20.64 -11.88
N GLY A 653 18.59 20.65 -10.72
CA GLY A 653 20.03 20.84 -10.62
C GLY A 653 20.58 20.21 -9.36
N ASN A 654 21.87 19.93 -9.34
CA ASN A 654 22.56 19.33 -8.21
C ASN A 654 23.72 20.22 -7.79
N ALA A 655 24.00 20.34 -6.48
CA ALA A 655 25.06 21.18 -5.95
C ALA A 655 25.93 20.45 -4.92
N THR A 656 27.14 20.98 -4.72
CA THR A 656 28.13 20.47 -3.76
C THR A 656 28.99 21.60 -3.20
N GLY A 657 29.43 21.45 -1.96
CA GLY A 657 30.43 22.32 -1.34
C GLY A 657 31.88 21.94 -1.65
N VAL A 658 32.11 20.92 -2.51
CA VAL A 658 33.45 20.33 -2.72
C VAL A 658 33.88 20.45 -4.18
N SER A 659 35.16 20.76 -4.40
CA SER A 659 35.83 20.59 -5.70
C SER A 659 37.16 19.86 -5.56
N PHE A 660 37.60 19.24 -6.66
CA PHE A 660 38.88 18.57 -6.75
C PHE A 660 39.76 19.20 -7.83
N SER A 661 41.06 19.25 -7.57
CA SER A 661 42.07 19.68 -8.53
C SER A 661 43.28 18.71 -8.53
N PRO A 662 43.60 18.09 -9.67
CA PRO A 662 42.91 18.15 -10.96
C PRO A 662 41.51 17.47 -10.89
N ALA A 663 40.65 17.64 -11.89
CA ALA A 663 39.27 17.08 -11.91
C ALA A 663 39.23 15.55 -12.05
N SER A 664 40.29 14.93 -12.53
CA SER A 664 40.52 13.47 -12.58
C SER A 664 42.02 13.21 -12.61
N LEU A 665 42.44 11.99 -12.24
CA LEU A 665 43.85 11.64 -12.19
C LEU A 665 44.12 10.44 -13.06
N ASN A 666 45.08 10.60 -13.98
CA ASN A 666 45.60 9.52 -14.82
C ASN A 666 47.11 9.33 -14.56
N PHE A 667 47.52 8.10 -14.31
CA PHE A 667 48.86 7.70 -13.99
C PHE A 667 49.72 7.39 -15.23
N GLY A 668 49.10 7.18 -16.40
CA GLY A 668 49.77 6.68 -17.59
C GLY A 668 50.15 5.20 -17.44
N SER A 669 51.26 4.82 -18.07
CA SER A 669 51.77 3.43 -18.03
C SER A 669 52.64 3.19 -16.80
N GLN A 670 52.42 2.05 -16.13
CA GLN A 670 53.17 1.59 -14.96
C GLN A 670 53.36 0.08 -15.06
N ALA A 671 54.58 -0.40 -14.79
CA ALA A 671 54.87 -1.84 -14.82
C ALA A 671 54.08 -2.60 -13.76
N VAL A 672 53.47 -3.73 -14.14
CA VAL A 672 52.69 -4.58 -13.25
C VAL A 672 53.51 -4.96 -12.00
N GLY A 673 52.87 -4.86 -10.81
CA GLY A 673 53.46 -5.13 -9.52
C GLY A 673 54.40 -4.03 -8.99
N THR A 674 54.59 -2.92 -9.73
CA THR A 674 55.41 -1.79 -9.26
C THR A 674 54.49 -0.58 -8.94
N SER A 675 54.87 0.20 -7.93
CA SER A 675 54.14 1.38 -7.53
C SER A 675 54.62 2.63 -8.24
N SER A 676 53.70 3.48 -8.67
CA SER A 676 53.98 4.81 -9.21
C SER A 676 54.47 5.77 -8.12
N PRO A 677 55.15 6.85 -8.48
CA PRO A 677 55.24 8.01 -7.57
C PRO A 677 53.87 8.49 -7.17
N PRO A 678 53.73 8.99 -5.91
CA PRO A 678 52.44 9.56 -5.47
C PRO A 678 52.10 10.82 -6.29
N LYS A 679 50.83 10.95 -6.69
CA LYS A 679 50.30 12.15 -7.35
C LYS A 679 49.26 12.82 -6.45
N PRO A 680 49.36 14.16 -6.23
CA PRO A 680 48.44 14.86 -5.35
C PRO A 680 47.09 15.13 -6.02
N VAL A 681 46.03 15.01 -5.24
CA VAL A 681 44.67 15.51 -5.52
C VAL A 681 44.31 16.45 -4.40
N THR A 682 44.06 17.71 -4.73
CA THR A 682 43.63 18.71 -3.76
C THR A 682 42.11 18.77 -3.71
N LEU A 683 41.53 18.61 -2.53
CA LEU A 683 40.14 18.89 -2.24
C LEU A 683 40.04 20.31 -1.69
N THR A 684 39.06 21.09 -2.17
CA THR A 684 38.71 22.40 -1.65
C THR A 684 37.31 22.38 -1.05
N ASN A 685 37.18 22.78 0.20
CA ASN A 685 35.94 23.03 0.88
C ASN A 685 35.43 24.43 0.57
N HIS A 686 34.39 24.56 -0.23
CA HIS A 686 33.75 25.84 -0.58
C HIS A 686 32.68 26.29 0.43
N SER A 687 32.40 25.51 1.44
CA SER A 687 31.38 25.83 2.46
C SER A 687 31.90 26.88 3.47
N THR A 688 30.97 27.44 4.23
CA THR A 688 31.26 28.36 5.33
C THR A 688 31.49 27.65 6.66
N ALA A 689 31.35 26.31 6.69
CA ALA A 689 31.61 25.45 7.83
C ALA A 689 32.81 24.53 7.58
N ALA A 690 33.46 24.09 8.63
CA ALA A 690 34.47 23.04 8.53
C ALA A 690 33.84 21.71 8.08
N MET A 691 34.56 20.97 7.24
CA MET A 691 34.16 19.65 6.74
C MET A 691 34.83 18.56 7.55
N THR A 692 34.07 17.57 7.97
CA THR A 692 34.56 16.36 8.62
C THR A 692 34.46 15.16 7.70
N PHE A 693 35.30 14.15 7.89
CA PHE A 693 35.32 12.92 7.08
C PHE A 693 35.09 11.71 7.99
N ALA A 694 34.24 10.79 7.53
CA ALA A 694 34.10 9.48 8.14
C ALA A 694 35.20 8.54 7.63
N ASN A 695 35.47 8.54 6.33
CA ASN A 695 36.57 7.82 5.69
C ASN A 695 36.85 8.34 4.27
N ILE A 696 38.05 7.98 3.77
CA ILE A 696 38.45 8.12 2.36
C ILE A 696 38.94 6.74 1.94
N VAL A 697 38.40 6.21 0.83
CA VAL A 697 38.71 4.84 0.37
C VAL A 697 39.08 4.84 -1.11
N ALA A 698 40.25 4.34 -1.42
CA ALA A 698 40.65 4.06 -2.79
C ALA A 698 40.20 2.67 -3.22
N SER A 699 39.79 2.52 -4.48
CA SER A 699 39.36 1.25 -5.08
C SER A 699 40.26 0.80 -6.23
N GLY A 700 40.22 -0.48 -6.55
CA GLY A 700 41.01 -1.07 -7.62
C GLY A 700 42.51 -1.12 -7.28
N ASP A 701 43.36 -0.85 -8.26
CA ASP A 701 44.84 -0.87 -8.15
C ASP A 701 45.40 0.43 -7.58
N PHE A 702 44.61 1.18 -6.81
CA PHE A 702 45.00 2.48 -6.26
C PHE A 702 44.99 2.45 -4.74
N SER A 703 45.92 3.17 -4.14
CA SER A 703 45.96 3.48 -2.71
C SER A 703 46.19 4.94 -2.51
N GLU A 704 45.86 5.44 -1.34
CA GLU A 704 46.04 6.87 -1.00
C GLU A 704 46.56 7.05 0.41
N THR A 705 47.14 8.22 0.64
CA THR A 705 47.46 8.79 1.96
C THR A 705 47.00 10.24 1.97
N ASP A 706 46.41 10.73 3.04
CA ASP A 706 45.82 12.05 3.06
C ASP A 706 46.09 12.83 4.34
N ASN A 707 45.79 14.13 4.31
CA ASN A 707 45.69 14.98 5.48
C ASN A 707 44.27 15.55 5.65
N CYS A 708 43.27 14.93 4.98
CA CYS A 708 41.86 15.35 4.98
C CYS A 708 41.10 14.83 6.19
N LEU A 709 41.40 13.64 6.67
CA LEU A 709 40.70 12.98 7.79
C LEU A 709 40.77 13.80 9.10
N GLY A 710 41.73 14.67 9.28
CA GLY A 710 41.79 15.65 10.38
C GLY A 710 40.74 16.77 10.31
N GLY A 711 39.96 16.82 9.24
CA GLY A 711 38.99 17.87 8.92
C GLY A 711 39.57 18.97 8.03
N VAL A 712 38.69 19.57 7.20
CA VAL A 712 39.07 20.69 6.31
C VAL A 712 38.32 21.93 6.74
N PRO A 713 39.05 23.01 7.17
CA PRO A 713 38.39 24.24 7.59
C PRO A 713 37.47 24.84 6.53
N ALA A 714 36.55 25.70 6.94
CA ALA A 714 35.77 26.53 6.04
C ALA A 714 36.71 27.25 5.04
N ARG A 715 36.40 27.15 3.74
CA ARG A 715 37.21 27.71 2.64
C ARG A 715 38.65 27.17 2.56
N GLY A 716 38.94 26.10 3.29
CA GLY A 716 40.25 25.47 3.34
C GLY A 716 40.40 24.36 2.28
N THR A 717 41.60 23.78 2.26
CA THR A 717 41.97 22.68 1.37
C THR A 717 42.65 21.56 2.13
N CYS A 718 42.61 20.37 1.55
CA CYS A 718 43.44 19.22 1.97
C CYS A 718 43.96 18.48 0.73
N THR A 719 44.93 17.60 0.93
CA THR A 719 45.58 16.86 -0.16
C THR A 719 45.55 15.36 0.10
N MET A 720 45.17 14.61 -0.91
CA MET A 720 45.28 13.14 -1.00
C MET A 720 46.39 12.81 -1.98
N ASN A 721 47.35 12.03 -1.56
CA ASN A 721 48.44 11.53 -2.41
C ASN A 721 48.08 10.12 -2.86
N VAL A 722 47.77 9.98 -4.14
CA VAL A 722 47.35 8.70 -4.74
C VAL A 722 48.52 7.99 -5.39
N ILE A 723 48.59 6.68 -5.18
CA ILE A 723 49.60 5.78 -5.76
C ILE A 723 48.86 4.73 -6.61
N PHE A 724 49.42 4.39 -7.75
CA PHE A 724 48.92 3.37 -8.67
C PHE A 724 49.88 2.17 -8.71
N THR A 725 49.36 0.97 -8.37
CA THR A 725 50.12 -0.30 -8.40
C THR A 725 49.30 -1.32 -9.19
N PRO A 726 49.49 -1.38 -10.52
CA PRO A 726 48.67 -2.26 -11.36
C PRO A 726 48.93 -3.74 -11.03
N SER A 727 47.83 -4.49 -10.83
CA SER A 727 47.86 -5.93 -10.58
C SER A 727 47.92 -6.78 -11.85
N THR A 728 47.51 -6.21 -13.00
CA THR A 728 47.56 -6.87 -14.34
C THR A 728 47.81 -5.84 -15.42
N THR A 729 48.15 -6.30 -16.61
CA THR A 729 48.34 -5.45 -17.83
C THR A 729 46.98 -4.90 -18.30
N GLY A 730 47.06 -3.79 -19.07
CA GLY A 730 45.86 -3.14 -19.67
C GLY A 730 45.35 -1.95 -18.88
N THR A 731 44.22 -1.39 -19.33
CA THR A 731 43.60 -0.19 -18.71
C THR A 731 43.03 -0.55 -17.35
N ARG A 732 43.41 0.22 -16.33
CA ARG A 732 42.95 0.09 -14.94
C ARG A 732 42.15 1.34 -14.54
N LYS A 733 41.03 1.13 -13.89
CA LYS A 733 40.16 2.18 -13.38
C LYS A 733 39.92 1.97 -11.90
N GLY A 734 39.77 3.05 -11.17
CA GLY A 734 39.39 3.07 -9.77
C GLY A 734 38.75 4.40 -9.37
N THR A 735 38.39 4.52 -8.12
CA THR A 735 37.84 5.73 -7.56
C THR A 735 38.38 5.99 -6.15
N LEU A 736 38.48 7.27 -5.77
CA LEU A 736 38.47 7.64 -4.38
C LEU A 736 37.00 7.91 -3.99
N THR A 737 36.53 7.27 -2.94
CA THR A 737 35.22 7.54 -2.33
C THR A 737 35.44 8.25 -1.01
N LEU A 738 34.87 9.46 -0.88
CA LEU A 738 35.02 10.32 0.28
C LEU A 738 33.66 10.45 1.00
N ASN A 739 33.54 9.84 2.17
CA ASN A 739 32.39 10.02 3.05
C ASN A 739 32.67 11.17 4.01
N ASN A 740 31.96 12.27 3.87
CA ASN A 740 32.19 13.51 4.61
C ASN A 740 30.88 14.23 4.93
N SER A 741 30.95 15.38 5.57
CA SER A 741 29.80 16.18 5.98
C SER A 741 29.21 17.10 4.91
N ASP A 742 29.66 17.02 3.64
CA ASP A 742 29.02 17.74 2.53
C ASP A 742 27.65 17.11 2.21
N ILE A 743 26.70 17.93 1.84
CA ILE A 743 25.33 17.49 1.50
C ILE A 743 25.29 16.50 0.32
N ALA A 744 26.27 16.57 -0.59
CA ALA A 744 26.41 15.64 -1.71
C ALA A 744 27.35 14.45 -1.43
N SER A 745 27.59 14.14 -0.14
CA SER A 745 28.36 12.96 0.27
C SER A 745 27.57 11.67 0.00
N PRO A 746 28.25 10.57 -0.41
CA PRO A 746 29.70 10.50 -0.71
C PRO A 746 30.08 11.13 -2.05
N GLN A 747 31.21 11.82 -2.08
CA GLN A 747 31.82 12.22 -3.37
C GLN A 747 32.68 11.09 -3.91
N THR A 748 32.72 10.99 -5.23
CA THR A 748 33.60 10.08 -5.95
C THR A 748 34.55 10.85 -6.87
N TYR A 749 35.83 10.43 -6.90
CA TYR A 749 36.84 11.02 -7.76
C TYR A 749 37.48 9.90 -8.60
N ASN A 750 37.52 10.09 -9.94
CA ASN A 750 37.92 9.07 -10.86
C ASN A 750 39.45 8.97 -10.98
N LEU A 751 39.95 7.73 -10.96
CA LEU A 751 41.35 7.34 -11.11
C LEU A 751 41.51 6.44 -12.33
N GLY A 752 42.62 6.61 -13.06
CA GLY A 752 42.96 5.80 -14.22
C GLY A 752 44.46 5.59 -14.38
N GLY A 753 44.81 4.46 -15.00
CA GLY A 753 46.19 4.11 -15.36
C GLY A 753 46.22 2.91 -16.30
N THR A 754 47.41 2.53 -16.78
CA THR A 754 47.63 1.37 -17.65
C THR A 754 48.76 0.51 -17.08
N GLY A 755 48.45 -0.74 -16.76
CA GLY A 755 49.47 -1.74 -16.41
C GLY A 755 50.25 -2.22 -17.67
N THR A 756 51.55 -2.23 -17.61
CA THR A 756 52.42 -2.67 -18.74
C THR A 756 53.38 -3.78 -18.32
#